data_ef90f7e48c036c2d992f622ea7ce2e57
#
_entry.id   ef90f7e48c036c2d992f622ea7ce2e57
#
_cell.length_a   1.000
_cell.length_b   1.000
_cell.length_c   1.000
_cell.angle_alpha   90.00
_cell.angle_beta   90.00
_cell.angle_gamma   90.00
#
_symmetry.space_group_name_H-M   'P 1'
#
loop_
_entity.id
_entity.type
_entity.pdbx_description
1 polymer ?
#
loop_
_entity_poly.entity_id
_entity_poly.type
_entity_poly.pdbx_seq_one_letter_code
_entity_poly.pdbx_strand_id
1 'polypeptide(L)'
;TPLYSSAASDVYKRQVVDGVPLDNSNYGSAGQYGGYDLGDGISSINPDDIESMSVLKGPAASALYGSRASHGVILITTKKASTKKKFAVELNSTTTFEKQLTKWDDVQYVYGQGTGGRINGTDDQYSSNKNWGPKIDPGLNLTYFDGVTRPYVVIPNNIDGFFRTGMTTTNTIVVSTVKDDTGIRATYTDMRNKDILPNTKMSRNTLNLRANTTINKKVDLDFKVTYTREDVKNRPALSDHRANPAKNLMSLATTYDQKWLRDNYKDADGNYYDWNGRDVWNLNPYWVLNEMTNESGKDKFMGSALVRYNVNEHLKIQVTGGADINFMNFQEYAAPTSPGFEQGQLQISDFRNRMYNVEALAIYNNSYKKFDYGVTIGGNLYKVDNKTQIVTAKEMVMRDVIALQSFTSKEITEGTYRKQINSLYGSINLAYGNFVYLDATLRGDHSSTLPSGNNTYLYPSVSGSFLFSEFFKINPTLLPYGKVRVSWAQVGSDTDPYQLGLSYELSPKNYSGYALSQIANTTIPNKDLKPTKTNSAEVGLELKFLKNRIGLDFTYYTQKSSNQIMRLNTTGTSGYNSMLINAGEIENKGVEIALNTRPIQTKDFSWDLNINFSKNSNKVKRLASGIKEFELESARWINVKVAAVEGENYGSILGKDFLRNDAGQIIVDASTGLPKVTEDLRVLGNATWKWTGGITTNLTYRDISLSAIFDIKVGADVYSMSARSSYMTGKDKATLAGRDGWYESEEQRLQAGVKESNWEATGGYVVEGVVEMPDGSFAENKKFVDPEVYWKHIADQTPVPFIYDNSYVKVREITLAYRLPKRWISKVFDAVSVSFVARNPFIIYKNVPNIDPDSNYNNGSGMGLEYGSLPSRRSYGFNVNVKF
;
A
#
# COMPACT_ATOMS: atom_id res chain seq x y z
N THR A 1 8.35 -11.77 7.99
CA THR A 1 7.77 -11.02 9.12
C THR A 1 6.86 -9.96 8.54
N PRO A 2 5.55 -9.93 8.87
CA PRO A 2 4.69 -8.89 8.34
C PRO A 2 5.15 -7.52 8.84
N LEU A 3 5.35 -6.59 7.90
CA LEU A 3 5.89 -5.25 8.13
C LEU A 3 4.88 -4.26 8.74
N TYR A 4 3.75 -4.74 9.26
CA TYR A 4 2.57 -3.93 9.58
C TYR A 4 2.22 -3.88 11.06
N SER A 5 3.15 -3.59 11.95
CA SER A 5 2.82 -3.47 13.37
C SER A 5 2.74 -2.02 13.88
N SER A 6 2.41 -1.05 13.05
CA SER A 6 2.04 0.28 13.55
C SER A 6 1.22 1.03 12.51
N ALA A 7 -0.09 0.79 12.52
CA ALA A 7 -1.03 1.64 11.82
C ALA A 7 -1.27 2.91 12.64
N ALA A 8 -0.43 3.90 12.48
CA ALA A 8 -0.71 5.24 12.90
C ALA A 8 0.17 6.20 12.11
N SER A 9 -0.46 6.91 11.21
CA SER A 9 0.13 7.94 10.36
C SER A 9 1.12 7.41 9.29
N ASP A 10 1.27 8.13 8.22
CA ASP A 10 2.13 7.98 7.03
C ASP A 10 3.59 7.54 7.25
N VAL A 11 3.81 6.53 8.07
CA VAL A 11 5.14 6.22 8.55
C VAL A 11 5.57 4.86 8.09
N TYR A 12 6.19 4.85 6.92
CA TYR A 12 6.99 3.73 6.47
C TYR A 12 8.18 3.52 7.43
N LYS A 13 8.47 2.25 7.78
CA LYS A 13 9.72 1.90 8.48
C LYS A 13 10.89 2.41 7.65
N ARG A 14 11.84 3.11 8.31
CA ARG A 14 13.02 3.62 7.62
C ARG A 14 13.81 2.47 7.00
N GLN A 15 14.08 2.56 5.74
CA GLN A 15 14.94 1.60 5.04
C GLN A 15 16.36 2.15 4.98
N VAL A 16 17.32 1.29 5.31
CA VAL A 16 18.74 1.62 5.29
C VAL A 16 19.47 0.54 4.50
N VAL A 17 20.16 0.90 3.45
CA VAL A 17 20.92 0.01 2.57
C VAL A 17 22.41 0.25 2.79
N ASP A 18 23.12 -0.76 3.28
CA ASP A 18 24.56 -0.67 3.60
C ASP A 18 24.93 0.58 4.43
N GLY A 19 24.09 0.92 5.43
CA GLY A 19 24.30 2.07 6.30
C GLY A 19 23.75 3.41 5.79
N VAL A 20 23.29 3.49 4.54
CA VAL A 20 22.71 4.71 3.95
C VAL A 20 21.19 4.63 3.93
N PRO A 21 20.47 5.64 4.47
CA PRO A 21 19.03 5.71 4.34
C PRO A 21 18.60 5.73 2.87
N LEU A 22 17.48 5.09 2.59
CA LEU A 22 16.82 5.13 1.29
C LEU A 22 15.77 6.25 1.28
N ASP A 23 15.66 6.96 0.15
CA ASP A 23 14.50 7.81 -0.11
C ASP A 23 13.29 6.91 -0.39
N ASN A 24 12.35 6.93 0.56
CA ASN A 24 11.10 6.16 0.48
C ASN A 24 9.90 7.07 0.21
N SER A 25 10.13 8.24 -0.39
CA SER A 25 9.06 9.15 -0.80
C SER A 25 8.12 8.44 -1.78
N ASN A 26 6.82 8.61 -1.56
CA ASN A 26 5.82 8.19 -2.50
C ASN A 26 5.63 9.31 -3.53
N TYR A 27 5.91 9.03 -4.81
CA TYR A 27 5.79 10.00 -5.90
C TYR A 27 4.35 10.20 -6.38
N GLY A 28 3.45 9.28 -6.01
CA GLY A 28 2.03 9.35 -6.28
C GLY A 28 1.31 8.15 -5.67
N SER A 29 0.12 8.40 -5.13
CA SER A 29 -0.78 7.38 -4.59
C SER A 29 -2.21 7.71 -4.94
N ALA A 30 -3.11 6.75 -4.81
CA ALA A 30 -4.52 6.98 -4.97
C ALA A 30 -5.15 7.45 -3.64
N GLY A 31 -6.18 8.28 -3.74
CA GLY A 31 -7.09 8.69 -2.68
C GLY A 31 -8.53 8.62 -3.19
N GLN A 32 -9.45 9.33 -2.53
CA GLN A 32 -10.87 9.33 -2.92
C GLN A 32 -11.13 9.80 -4.37
N TYR A 33 -10.27 10.64 -4.94
CA TYR A 33 -10.39 11.18 -6.30
C TYR A 33 -9.59 10.39 -7.35
N GLY A 34 -8.99 9.26 -6.96
CA GLY A 34 -8.13 8.48 -7.81
C GLY A 34 -6.66 8.85 -7.69
N GLY A 35 -5.86 8.40 -8.64
CA GLY A 35 -4.43 8.65 -8.73
C GLY A 35 -3.68 7.46 -9.34
N TYR A 36 -2.34 7.56 -9.35
CA TYR A 36 -1.45 6.53 -9.85
C TYR A 36 -0.45 6.12 -8.78
N ASP A 37 -0.20 4.83 -8.64
CA ASP A 37 0.91 4.34 -7.84
C ASP A 37 2.20 4.44 -8.65
N LEU A 38 3.02 5.44 -8.37
CA LEU A 38 4.29 5.70 -9.06
C LEU A 38 5.48 4.93 -8.43
N GLY A 39 5.21 4.06 -7.47
CA GLY A 39 6.20 3.24 -6.78
C GLY A 39 6.94 3.97 -5.67
N ASP A 40 7.78 3.22 -4.97
CA ASP A 40 8.58 3.68 -3.83
C ASP A 40 10.08 3.38 -4.01
N GLY A 41 10.88 3.75 -3.00
CA GLY A 41 12.33 3.59 -3.03
C GLY A 41 12.81 2.14 -3.04
N ILE A 42 12.14 1.24 -2.26
CA ILE A 42 12.56 -0.17 -2.11
C ILE A 42 12.33 -1.00 -3.37
N SER A 43 11.34 -0.64 -4.15
CA SER A 43 11.01 -1.32 -5.41
C SER A 43 12.16 -1.30 -6.43
N SER A 44 13.12 -0.38 -6.25
CA SER A 44 14.29 -0.23 -7.12
C SER A 44 15.48 -1.14 -6.72
N ILE A 45 15.42 -1.84 -5.58
CA ILE A 45 16.49 -2.74 -5.13
C ILE A 45 16.31 -4.10 -5.78
N ASN A 46 17.37 -4.60 -6.42
CA ASN A 46 17.37 -5.96 -6.94
C ASN A 46 17.47 -6.99 -5.80
N PRO A 47 16.48 -7.91 -5.61
CA PRO A 47 16.55 -8.94 -4.59
C PRO A 47 17.77 -9.87 -4.71
N ASP A 48 18.29 -10.10 -5.92
CA ASP A 48 19.46 -10.94 -6.15
C ASP A 48 20.75 -10.36 -5.53
N ASP A 49 20.79 -9.06 -5.28
CA ASP A 49 21.92 -8.39 -4.63
C ASP A 49 21.81 -8.33 -3.11
N ILE A 50 20.68 -8.76 -2.52
CA ILE A 50 20.51 -8.74 -1.07
C ILE A 50 21.20 -9.95 -0.44
N GLU A 51 22.08 -9.69 0.53
CA GLU A 51 22.71 -10.72 1.38
C GLU A 51 21.83 -11.05 2.59
N SER A 52 21.36 -10.00 3.27
CA SER A 52 20.51 -10.15 4.45
C SER A 52 19.59 -8.95 4.63
N MET A 53 18.45 -9.21 5.28
CA MET A 53 17.50 -8.20 5.71
C MET A 53 17.24 -8.39 7.18
N SER A 54 17.44 -7.32 7.97
CA SER A 54 17.18 -7.30 9.41
C SER A 54 16.16 -6.23 9.74
N VAL A 55 15.16 -6.55 10.54
CA VAL A 55 14.16 -5.60 11.01
C VAL A 55 14.48 -5.24 12.45
N LEU A 56 14.93 -4.01 12.68
CA LEU A 56 15.07 -3.45 14.01
C LEU A 56 13.71 -2.93 14.45
N LYS A 57 13.18 -3.54 15.50
CA LYS A 57 11.86 -3.22 16.03
C LYS A 57 11.96 -2.11 17.08
N GLY A 58 10.90 -1.36 17.23
CA GLY A 58 10.73 -0.37 18.29
C GLY A 58 11.65 0.85 18.24
N PRO A 59 11.40 1.83 19.10
CA PRO A 59 12.15 3.10 19.17
C PRO A 59 13.60 2.98 19.66
N ALA A 60 13.99 1.89 20.31
CA ALA A 60 15.39 1.68 20.70
C ALA A 60 16.34 1.68 19.48
N ALA A 61 15.85 1.20 18.32
CA ALA A 61 16.58 1.31 17.05
C ALA A 61 16.74 2.75 16.56
N SER A 62 15.81 3.64 16.95
CA SER A 62 15.78 5.04 16.52
C SER A 62 16.91 5.85 17.10
N ALA A 63 17.44 5.47 18.24
CA ALA A 63 18.54 6.16 18.89
C ALA A 63 19.78 6.22 17.98
N LEU A 64 20.00 5.21 17.15
CA LEU A 64 21.08 5.18 16.17
C LEU A 64 20.68 5.82 14.82
N TYR A 65 19.46 5.56 14.36
CA TYR A 65 19.01 5.95 13.00
C TYR A 65 18.17 7.23 12.94
N GLY A 66 17.98 7.91 14.09
CA GLY A 66 17.29 9.22 14.21
C GLY A 66 15.76 9.12 14.19
N SER A 67 15.10 10.28 14.23
CA SER A 67 13.65 10.47 14.37
C SER A 67 12.81 9.68 13.37
N ARG A 68 13.30 9.52 12.15
CA ARG A 68 12.63 8.78 11.08
C ARG A 68 12.57 7.27 11.31
N ALA A 69 13.28 6.76 12.32
CA ALA A 69 13.27 5.36 12.73
C ALA A 69 12.34 5.06 13.92
N SER A 70 11.47 6.01 14.30
CA SER A 70 10.51 5.88 15.41
C SER A 70 9.60 4.64 15.31
N HIS A 71 9.37 4.14 14.11
CA HIS A 71 8.56 2.95 13.83
C HIS A 71 9.40 1.71 13.48
N GLY A 72 10.71 1.77 13.77
CA GLY A 72 11.68 0.72 13.45
C GLY A 72 12.41 0.95 12.13
N VAL A 73 13.40 0.10 11.88
CA VAL A 73 14.31 0.18 10.73
C VAL A 73 14.40 -1.16 10.01
N ILE A 74 14.38 -1.13 8.69
CA ILE A 74 14.72 -2.27 7.85
C ILE A 74 16.14 -2.06 7.36
N LEU A 75 17.08 -2.86 7.87
CA LEU A 75 18.46 -2.87 7.43
C LEU A 75 18.64 -3.87 6.30
N ILE A 76 19.07 -3.41 5.15
CA ILE A 76 19.36 -4.21 3.98
C ILE A 76 20.88 -4.21 3.78
N THR A 77 21.50 -5.38 3.86
CA THR A 77 22.89 -5.57 3.53
C THR A 77 23.00 -6.22 2.17
N THR A 78 23.81 -5.63 1.27
CA THR A 78 24.00 -6.19 -0.06
C THR A 78 25.21 -7.11 -0.13
N LYS A 79 25.19 -8.07 -1.05
CA LYS A 79 26.25 -9.05 -1.27
C LYS A 79 27.57 -8.38 -1.65
N LYS A 80 28.66 -8.87 -1.08
CA LYS A 80 30.04 -8.56 -1.47
C LYS A 80 30.58 -9.62 -2.44
N ALA A 81 31.77 -9.40 -2.99
CA ALA A 81 32.45 -10.44 -3.76
C ALA A 81 32.77 -11.66 -2.88
N SER A 82 32.61 -12.87 -3.41
CA SER A 82 32.86 -14.10 -2.65
C SER A 82 34.35 -14.33 -2.49
N THR A 83 34.78 -14.55 -1.24
CA THR A 83 36.18 -14.89 -0.92
C THR A 83 36.60 -16.32 -1.30
N LYS A 84 35.63 -17.17 -1.69
CA LYS A 84 35.87 -18.60 -1.99
C LYS A 84 36.49 -18.85 -3.37
N LYS A 85 36.36 -17.89 -4.30
CA LYS A 85 36.90 -18.02 -5.65
C LYS A 85 37.55 -16.71 -6.10
N LYS A 86 38.69 -16.81 -6.81
CA LYS A 86 39.36 -15.63 -7.40
C LYS A 86 38.49 -14.96 -8.46
N PHE A 87 37.65 -15.74 -9.17
CA PHE A 87 36.72 -15.27 -10.19
C PHE A 87 35.48 -16.16 -10.21
N ALA A 88 34.29 -15.55 -10.26
CA ALA A 88 33.01 -16.27 -10.33
C ALA A 88 32.03 -15.50 -11.21
N VAL A 89 31.26 -16.27 -12.01
CA VAL A 89 30.10 -15.79 -12.76
C VAL A 89 28.86 -16.52 -12.30
N GLU A 90 27.77 -15.78 -12.13
CA GLU A 90 26.45 -16.36 -11.80
C GLU A 90 25.42 -15.80 -12.78
N LEU A 91 24.59 -16.68 -13.35
CA LEU A 91 23.45 -16.33 -14.19
C LEU A 91 22.18 -16.77 -13.49
N ASN A 92 21.23 -15.87 -13.36
CA ASN A 92 19.90 -16.13 -12.79
C ASN A 92 18.84 -15.67 -13.77
N SER A 93 17.95 -16.58 -14.18
CA SER A 93 16.86 -16.30 -15.12
C SER A 93 15.55 -16.79 -14.53
N THR A 94 14.58 -15.88 -14.41
CA THR A 94 13.23 -16.18 -13.93
C THR A 94 12.21 -15.75 -14.97
N THR A 95 11.28 -16.63 -15.31
CA THR A 95 10.13 -16.32 -16.15
C THR A 95 8.87 -16.73 -15.42
N THR A 96 7.93 -15.79 -15.25
CA THR A 96 6.63 -16.02 -14.61
C THR A 96 5.50 -15.61 -15.53
N PHE A 97 4.40 -16.37 -15.49
CA PHE A 97 3.13 -16.08 -16.16
C PHE A 97 2.11 -15.67 -15.11
N GLU A 98 1.38 -14.62 -15.39
CA GLU A 98 0.50 -13.96 -14.46
C GLU A 98 -0.96 -14.02 -14.94
N LYS A 99 -1.89 -14.31 -14.03
CA LYS A 99 -3.34 -14.25 -14.26
C LYS A 99 -4.02 -13.60 -13.06
N GLN A 100 -5.24 -13.12 -13.24
CA GLN A 100 -6.05 -12.65 -12.13
C GLN A 100 -6.28 -13.77 -11.11
N LEU A 101 -6.21 -13.41 -9.83
CA LEU A 101 -6.49 -14.29 -8.69
C LEU A 101 -7.94 -14.13 -8.23
N THR A 102 -8.39 -12.88 -8.05
CA THR A 102 -9.74 -12.55 -7.64
C THR A 102 -10.62 -12.28 -8.84
N LYS A 103 -11.88 -12.66 -8.72
CA LYS A 103 -12.91 -12.49 -9.73
C LYS A 103 -14.14 -11.87 -9.09
N TRP A 104 -15.01 -11.34 -9.93
CA TRP A 104 -16.28 -10.79 -9.51
C TRP A 104 -17.34 -11.90 -9.52
N ASP A 105 -17.52 -12.62 -8.39
CA ASP A 105 -18.30 -13.87 -8.32
C ASP A 105 -19.76 -13.69 -7.85
N ASP A 106 -20.10 -12.58 -7.15
CA ASP A 106 -21.43 -12.30 -6.64
C ASP A 106 -22.30 -11.53 -7.65
N VAL A 107 -22.21 -11.91 -8.92
CA VAL A 107 -23.00 -11.33 -10.02
C VAL A 107 -24.27 -12.13 -10.21
N GLN A 108 -25.43 -11.45 -10.31
CA GLN A 108 -26.68 -12.05 -10.75
C GLN A 108 -26.73 -12.14 -12.30
N TYR A 109 -27.38 -13.20 -12.80
CA TYR A 109 -27.54 -13.45 -14.23
C TYR A 109 -29.01 -13.71 -14.62
N VAL A 110 -29.94 -13.19 -13.83
CA VAL A 110 -31.38 -13.33 -14.04
C VAL A 110 -31.98 -12.17 -14.81
N TYR A 111 -31.49 -10.96 -14.48
CA TYR A 111 -31.90 -9.69 -15.09
C TYR A 111 -30.73 -9.03 -15.78
N GLY A 112 -31.02 -8.33 -16.88
CA GLY A 112 -29.97 -7.64 -17.64
C GLY A 112 -30.17 -6.14 -17.67
N GLN A 113 -29.64 -5.51 -18.71
CA GLN A 113 -29.68 -4.09 -18.95
C GLN A 113 -31.11 -3.54 -18.93
N GLY A 114 -31.26 -2.34 -18.36
CA GLY A 114 -32.53 -1.61 -18.27
C GLY A 114 -32.81 -1.05 -16.88
N THR A 115 -33.98 -0.47 -16.69
CA THR A 115 -34.46 0.14 -15.44
C THR A 115 -35.94 -0.19 -15.23
N GLY A 116 -36.38 -0.31 -13.96
CA GLY A 116 -37.79 -0.58 -13.60
C GLY A 116 -38.37 -1.83 -14.24
N GLY A 117 -37.60 -2.89 -14.42
CA GLY A 117 -38.04 -4.14 -15.04
C GLY A 117 -38.19 -4.10 -16.54
N ARG A 118 -37.76 -3.05 -17.23
CA ARG A 118 -38.05 -2.80 -18.66
C ARG A 118 -36.86 -2.32 -19.44
N ILE A 119 -37.03 -2.34 -20.78
CA ILE A 119 -36.17 -1.68 -21.75
C ILE A 119 -36.96 -0.51 -22.31
N ASN A 120 -36.54 0.72 -22.09
CA ASN A 120 -37.28 1.94 -22.44
C ASN A 120 -36.73 2.60 -23.73
N GLY A 121 -36.84 1.91 -24.87
CA GLY A 121 -36.48 2.44 -26.19
C GLY A 121 -35.01 2.83 -26.35
N THR A 122 -34.75 3.99 -26.97
CA THR A 122 -33.38 4.46 -27.24
C THR A 122 -32.58 4.81 -25.99
N ASP A 123 -33.21 5.20 -24.88
CA ASP A 123 -32.52 5.57 -23.65
C ASP A 123 -31.82 4.34 -23.02
N ASP A 124 -32.40 3.16 -23.19
CA ASP A 124 -31.81 1.92 -22.65
C ASP A 124 -30.70 1.34 -23.55
N GLN A 125 -30.56 1.80 -24.78
CA GLN A 125 -29.41 1.51 -25.63
C GLN A 125 -28.11 1.88 -24.94
N TYR A 126 -28.12 2.97 -24.16
CA TYR A 126 -26.99 3.49 -23.40
C TYR A 126 -27.02 3.11 -21.90
N SER A 127 -27.98 2.32 -21.44
CA SER A 127 -28.08 1.86 -20.03
C SER A 127 -27.09 0.73 -19.71
N SER A 128 -25.88 0.85 -20.23
CA SER A 128 -24.81 -0.17 -20.18
C SER A 128 -24.35 -0.56 -18.78
N ASN A 129 -24.66 0.25 -17.77
CA ASN A 129 -24.27 0.06 -16.37
C ASN A 129 -25.44 -0.21 -15.40
N LYS A 130 -26.65 -0.45 -15.92
CA LYS A 130 -27.84 -0.72 -15.10
C LYS A 130 -28.36 -2.12 -15.38
N ASN A 131 -28.52 -2.94 -14.34
CA ASN A 131 -29.04 -4.32 -14.41
C ASN A 131 -30.43 -4.43 -13.79
N TRP A 132 -31.24 -3.35 -13.91
CA TRP A 132 -32.62 -3.28 -13.43
C TRP A 132 -33.66 -3.48 -14.54
N GLY A 133 -33.23 -4.06 -15.67
CA GLY A 133 -34.08 -4.37 -16.80
C GLY A 133 -34.98 -5.61 -16.57
N PRO A 134 -35.63 -6.12 -17.62
CA PRO A 134 -36.44 -7.32 -17.56
C PRO A 134 -35.64 -8.60 -17.34
N LYS A 135 -36.31 -9.72 -17.05
CA LYS A 135 -35.66 -11.03 -17.08
C LYS A 135 -35.02 -11.28 -18.43
N ILE A 136 -33.85 -11.89 -18.38
CA ILE A 136 -33.11 -12.24 -19.59
C ILE A 136 -33.89 -13.27 -20.39
N ASP A 137 -34.21 -12.94 -21.66
CA ASP A 137 -34.94 -13.76 -22.59
C ASP A 137 -34.25 -13.75 -23.96
N PRO A 138 -33.72 -14.87 -24.43
CA PRO A 138 -33.08 -14.97 -25.74
C PRO A 138 -34.03 -14.67 -26.90
N GLY A 139 -35.35 -14.71 -26.71
CA GLY A 139 -36.35 -14.33 -27.72
C GLY A 139 -36.52 -12.82 -27.86
N LEU A 140 -36.08 -12.04 -26.86
CA LEU A 140 -36.06 -10.57 -26.92
C LEU A 140 -34.80 -10.09 -27.62
N ASN A 141 -34.95 -9.15 -28.54
CA ASN A 141 -33.84 -8.50 -29.24
C ASN A 141 -33.72 -7.05 -28.82
N LEU A 142 -32.50 -6.60 -28.55
CA LEU A 142 -32.16 -5.22 -28.20
C LEU A 142 -31.12 -4.65 -29.19
N THR A 143 -31.32 -3.42 -29.64
CA THR A 143 -30.32 -2.68 -30.38
C THR A 143 -29.37 -2.01 -29.39
N TYR A 144 -28.09 -2.38 -29.44
CA TYR A 144 -27.05 -1.88 -28.56
C TYR A 144 -26.43 -0.57 -29.09
N PHE A 145 -25.55 0.03 -28.30
CA PHE A 145 -24.90 1.33 -28.57
C PHE A 145 -24.23 1.42 -29.95
N ASP A 146 -23.78 0.29 -30.51
CA ASP A 146 -23.13 0.20 -31.82
C ASP A 146 -24.12 0.03 -32.99
N GLY A 147 -25.43 0.22 -32.73
CA GLY A 147 -26.51 0.09 -33.70
C GLY A 147 -26.83 -1.34 -34.12
N VAL A 148 -26.17 -2.34 -33.56
CA VAL A 148 -26.41 -3.75 -33.90
C VAL A 148 -27.44 -4.37 -32.97
N THR A 149 -28.48 -4.95 -33.56
CA THR A 149 -29.51 -5.69 -32.85
C THR A 149 -29.06 -7.12 -32.54
N ARG A 150 -29.13 -7.51 -31.25
CA ARG A 150 -28.69 -8.81 -30.74
C ARG A 150 -29.72 -9.39 -29.77
N PRO A 151 -29.78 -10.74 -29.61
CA PRO A 151 -30.59 -11.37 -28.55
C PRO A 151 -30.18 -10.84 -27.16
N TYR A 152 -31.17 -10.63 -26.29
CA TYR A 152 -30.99 -10.20 -24.92
C TYR A 152 -30.62 -11.38 -24.03
N VAL A 153 -29.29 -11.66 -23.98
CA VAL A 153 -28.71 -12.84 -23.32
C VAL A 153 -27.67 -12.47 -22.32
N VAL A 154 -27.39 -13.36 -21.39
CA VAL A 154 -26.24 -13.26 -20.48
C VAL A 154 -24.96 -13.37 -21.27
N ILE A 155 -23.99 -12.51 -20.97
CA ILE A 155 -22.60 -12.63 -21.41
C ILE A 155 -21.78 -13.10 -20.19
N PRO A 156 -21.52 -14.40 -20.04
CA PRO A 156 -20.78 -14.92 -18.89
C PRO A 156 -19.35 -14.40 -18.89
N ASN A 157 -18.84 -14.08 -17.69
CA ASN A 157 -17.46 -13.58 -17.52
C ASN A 157 -17.12 -12.35 -18.37
N ASN A 158 -18.10 -11.47 -18.62
CA ASN A 158 -17.92 -10.28 -19.45
C ASN A 158 -16.84 -9.30 -18.94
N ILE A 159 -16.48 -9.37 -17.65
CA ILE A 159 -15.38 -8.61 -17.06
C ILE A 159 -14.05 -9.36 -17.23
N ASP A 160 -14.04 -10.66 -16.92
CA ASP A 160 -12.81 -11.47 -16.92
C ASP A 160 -12.10 -11.52 -18.29
N GLY A 161 -12.87 -11.48 -19.37
CA GLY A 161 -12.37 -11.51 -20.74
C GLY A 161 -11.53 -10.29 -21.15
N PHE A 162 -11.55 -9.23 -20.37
CA PHE A 162 -10.69 -8.05 -20.57
C PHE A 162 -9.23 -8.32 -20.21
N PHE A 163 -8.98 -9.14 -19.20
CA PHE A 163 -7.64 -9.42 -18.70
C PHE A 163 -6.97 -10.52 -19.54
N ARG A 164 -5.70 -10.31 -19.81
CA ARG A 164 -4.87 -11.29 -20.54
C ARG A 164 -3.92 -12.04 -19.61
N THR A 165 -3.22 -13.03 -20.13
CA THR A 165 -2.07 -13.60 -19.41
C THR A 165 -0.89 -12.63 -19.49
N GLY A 166 -0.46 -12.14 -18.33
CA GLY A 166 0.75 -11.35 -18.19
C GLY A 166 2.00 -12.23 -18.18
N MET A 167 3.17 -11.63 -18.38
CA MET A 167 4.45 -12.32 -18.34
C MET A 167 5.53 -11.39 -17.82
N THR A 168 6.30 -11.88 -16.84
CA THR A 168 7.50 -11.19 -16.33
C THR A 168 8.73 -12.07 -16.56
N THR A 169 9.76 -11.49 -17.16
CA THR A 169 11.09 -12.11 -17.28
C THR A 169 12.11 -11.27 -16.53
N THR A 170 12.97 -11.90 -15.74
CA THR A 170 14.08 -11.24 -15.05
C THR A 170 15.35 -12.04 -15.29
N ASN A 171 16.35 -11.41 -15.87
CA ASN A 171 17.64 -12.01 -16.16
C ASN A 171 18.74 -11.22 -15.45
N THR A 172 19.50 -11.91 -14.61
CA THR A 172 20.59 -11.32 -13.83
C THR A 172 21.91 -12.00 -14.17
N ILE A 173 22.93 -11.22 -14.49
CA ILE A 173 24.32 -11.66 -14.58
C ILE A 173 25.13 -11.03 -13.46
N VAL A 174 25.89 -11.85 -12.75
CA VAL A 174 26.79 -11.42 -11.70
C VAL A 174 28.21 -11.83 -12.05
N VAL A 175 29.12 -10.90 -11.97
CA VAL A 175 30.56 -11.14 -12.10
C VAL A 175 31.24 -10.67 -10.82
N SER A 176 32.02 -11.54 -10.21
CA SER A 176 32.77 -11.17 -9.00
C SER A 176 34.20 -11.69 -9.05
N THR A 177 35.11 -10.90 -8.53
CA THR A 177 36.52 -11.26 -8.41
C THR A 177 37.05 -10.85 -7.06
N VAL A 178 37.94 -11.65 -6.52
CA VAL A 178 38.67 -11.37 -5.28
C VAL A 178 40.15 -11.61 -5.54
N LYS A 179 40.97 -10.60 -5.26
CA LYS A 179 42.42 -10.71 -5.29
C LYS A 179 42.96 -10.04 -4.03
N ASP A 180 43.72 -10.81 -3.23
CA ASP A 180 44.20 -10.41 -1.93
C ASP A 180 43.05 -9.88 -1.04
N ASP A 181 43.14 -8.68 -0.51
CA ASP A 181 42.12 -8.04 0.30
C ASP A 181 41.12 -7.19 -0.51
N THR A 182 41.16 -7.29 -1.85
CA THR A 182 40.29 -6.50 -2.74
C THR A 182 39.25 -7.39 -3.41
N GLY A 183 37.98 -7.05 -3.20
CA GLY A 183 36.84 -7.69 -3.85
C GLY A 183 36.10 -6.72 -4.75
N ILE A 184 35.72 -7.15 -5.96
CA ILE A 184 34.87 -6.41 -6.88
C ILE A 184 33.72 -7.30 -7.29
N ARG A 185 32.49 -6.78 -7.22
CA ARG A 185 31.27 -7.42 -7.68
C ARG A 185 30.50 -6.48 -8.60
N ALA A 186 30.14 -6.96 -9.77
CA ALA A 186 29.26 -6.29 -10.72
C ALA A 186 28.02 -7.13 -10.97
N THR A 187 26.85 -6.53 -10.94
CA THR A 187 25.56 -7.19 -11.24
C THR A 187 24.82 -6.35 -12.26
N TYR A 188 24.33 -7.00 -13.32
CA TYR A 188 23.41 -6.39 -14.27
C TYR A 188 22.13 -7.21 -14.31
N THR A 189 20.98 -6.53 -14.19
CA THR A 189 19.65 -7.16 -14.25
C THR A 189 18.80 -6.47 -15.31
N ASP A 190 18.19 -7.27 -16.19
CA ASP A 190 17.15 -6.84 -17.13
C ASP A 190 15.82 -7.48 -16.72
N MET A 191 14.82 -6.64 -16.46
CA MET A 191 13.46 -7.05 -16.14
C MET A 191 12.49 -6.51 -17.17
N ARG A 192 11.63 -7.39 -17.69
CA ARG A 192 10.58 -7.05 -18.66
C ARG A 192 9.25 -7.59 -18.15
N ASN A 193 8.25 -6.74 -18.07
CA ASN A 193 6.88 -7.11 -17.71
C ASN A 193 5.90 -6.71 -18.81
N LYS A 194 5.03 -7.67 -19.18
CA LYS A 194 3.79 -7.43 -19.91
C LYS A 194 2.66 -7.73 -18.95
N ASP A 195 1.89 -6.74 -18.61
CA ASP A 195 0.85 -6.82 -17.57
C ASP A 195 -0.35 -7.69 -18.00
N ILE A 196 -1.17 -8.08 -17.01
CA ILE A 196 -2.49 -8.69 -17.26
C ILE A 196 -3.46 -7.69 -17.92
N LEU A 197 -3.25 -6.40 -17.74
CA LEU A 197 -3.97 -5.33 -18.45
C LEU A 197 -3.43 -5.19 -19.88
N PRO A 198 -4.30 -5.09 -20.91
CA PRO A 198 -3.86 -4.79 -22.26
C PRO A 198 -3.05 -3.48 -22.32
N ASN A 199 -2.08 -3.39 -23.24
CA ASN A 199 -1.21 -2.22 -23.49
C ASN A 199 -0.34 -1.75 -22.31
N THR A 200 -0.44 -2.36 -21.12
CA THR A 200 0.41 -2.04 -19.98
C THR A 200 1.69 -2.86 -20.01
N LYS A 201 2.85 -2.19 -19.86
CA LYS A 201 4.17 -2.83 -19.84
C LYS A 201 5.17 -2.03 -19.03
N MET A 202 6.17 -2.73 -18.48
CA MET A 202 7.30 -2.14 -17.75
C MET A 202 8.61 -2.78 -18.19
N SER A 203 9.67 -1.98 -18.21
CA SER A 203 11.05 -2.44 -18.31
C SER A 203 11.88 -1.81 -17.21
N ARG A 204 12.79 -2.59 -16.62
CA ARG A 204 13.74 -2.10 -15.62
C ARG A 204 15.10 -2.73 -15.86
N ASN A 205 16.11 -1.86 -15.95
CA ASN A 205 17.52 -2.25 -16.06
C ASN A 205 18.24 -1.74 -14.82
N THR A 206 18.97 -2.61 -14.12
CA THR A 206 19.73 -2.26 -12.93
C THR A 206 21.17 -2.69 -13.07
N LEU A 207 22.08 -1.76 -12.89
CA LEU A 207 23.54 -1.99 -12.79
C LEU A 207 23.95 -1.72 -11.35
N ASN A 208 24.58 -2.71 -10.71
CA ASN A 208 25.15 -2.56 -9.37
C ASN A 208 26.63 -2.89 -9.41
N LEU A 209 27.44 -1.97 -8.89
CA LEU A 209 28.90 -2.13 -8.77
C LEU A 209 29.27 -1.95 -7.30
N ARG A 210 30.03 -2.90 -6.75
CA ARG A 210 30.58 -2.82 -5.40
C ARG A 210 32.07 -3.21 -5.42
N ALA A 211 32.90 -2.38 -4.79
CA ALA A 211 34.31 -2.63 -4.60
C ALA A 211 34.68 -2.42 -3.13
N ASN A 212 35.34 -3.41 -2.54
CA ASN A 212 35.82 -3.31 -1.15
C ASN A 212 37.27 -3.73 -1.07
N THR A 213 38.07 -3.04 -0.24
CA THR A 213 39.49 -3.37 -0.04
C THR A 213 39.94 -2.94 1.36
N THR A 214 40.99 -3.61 1.84
CA THR A 214 41.69 -3.22 3.07
C THR A 214 43.13 -2.88 2.73
N ILE A 215 43.54 -1.64 2.96
CA ILE A 215 44.87 -1.14 2.67
C ILE A 215 45.72 -1.22 3.93
N ASN A 216 46.90 -1.89 3.84
CA ASN A 216 47.85 -2.04 4.93
C ASN A 216 47.24 -2.51 6.26
N LYS A 217 46.17 -3.30 6.21
CA LYS A 217 45.37 -3.76 7.37
C LYS A 217 44.80 -2.64 8.27
N LYS A 218 44.92 -1.37 7.82
CA LYS A 218 44.52 -0.20 8.60
C LYS A 218 43.33 0.56 8.01
N VAL A 219 43.17 0.58 6.70
CA VAL A 219 42.13 1.36 6.06
C VAL A 219 41.19 0.42 5.30
N ASP A 220 39.97 0.33 5.77
CA ASP A 220 38.90 -0.40 5.06
C ASP A 220 38.15 0.59 4.18
N LEU A 221 37.99 0.24 2.92
CA LEU A 221 37.24 0.99 1.92
C LEU A 221 36.10 0.10 1.39
N ASP A 222 34.90 0.64 1.27
CA ASP A 222 33.76 -0.03 0.65
C ASP A 222 32.98 0.99 -0.18
N PHE A 223 32.99 0.84 -1.50
CA PHE A 223 32.32 1.70 -2.46
C PHE A 223 31.22 0.93 -3.17
N LYS A 224 30.07 1.54 -3.32
CA LYS A 224 28.93 0.98 -4.03
C LYS A 224 28.24 2.05 -4.86
N VAL A 225 27.84 1.66 -6.09
CA VAL A 225 26.99 2.47 -6.96
C VAL A 225 25.95 1.56 -7.58
N THR A 226 24.69 1.96 -7.50
CA THR A 226 23.58 1.32 -8.19
C THR A 226 22.92 2.34 -9.11
N TYR A 227 22.77 2.01 -10.37
CA TYR A 227 21.98 2.76 -11.33
C TYR A 227 20.79 1.92 -11.78
N THR A 228 19.59 2.51 -11.76
CA THR A 228 18.36 1.86 -12.22
C THR A 228 17.65 2.77 -13.21
N ARG A 229 17.37 2.24 -14.40
CA ARG A 229 16.44 2.83 -15.38
C ARG A 229 15.16 2.03 -15.38
N GLU A 230 14.02 2.71 -15.22
CA GLU A 230 12.69 2.12 -15.29
C GLU A 230 11.82 2.91 -16.24
N ASP A 231 11.18 2.21 -17.18
CA ASP A 231 10.21 2.79 -18.09
C ASP A 231 8.89 2.01 -17.96
N VAL A 232 7.79 2.73 -17.76
CA VAL A 232 6.44 2.16 -17.64
C VAL A 232 5.52 2.85 -18.61
N LYS A 233 4.73 2.06 -19.36
CA LYS A 233 3.67 2.54 -20.26
C LYS A 233 2.32 2.07 -19.76
N ASN A 234 1.33 3.01 -19.80
CA ASN A 234 -0.04 2.78 -19.42
C ASN A 234 -0.18 2.16 -18.02
N ARG A 235 0.46 2.80 -17.03
CA ARG A 235 0.21 2.49 -15.62
C ARG A 235 -1.28 2.69 -15.31
N PRO A 236 -1.98 1.71 -14.71
CA PRO A 236 -3.40 1.85 -14.44
C PRO A 236 -3.66 2.98 -13.43
N ALA A 237 -4.66 3.79 -13.72
CA ALA A 237 -5.25 4.68 -12.75
C ALA A 237 -6.05 3.85 -11.71
N LEU A 238 -6.15 4.35 -10.49
CA LEU A 238 -6.73 3.66 -9.33
C LEU A 238 -7.91 4.44 -8.74
N SER A 239 -8.69 3.78 -7.88
CA SER A 239 -9.83 4.36 -7.17
C SER A 239 -10.84 5.02 -8.12
N ASP A 240 -11.41 6.20 -7.78
CA ASP A 240 -12.43 6.89 -8.59
C ASP A 240 -11.88 7.65 -9.80
N HIS A 241 -10.65 7.38 -10.21
CA HIS A 241 -10.14 8.00 -11.43
C HIS A 241 -10.95 7.56 -12.66
N ARG A 242 -11.34 8.52 -13.53
CA ARG A 242 -12.13 8.19 -14.73
C ARG A 242 -11.41 7.25 -15.71
N ALA A 243 -10.08 7.30 -15.73
CA ALA A 243 -9.23 6.38 -16.49
C ALA A 243 -8.91 5.07 -15.75
N ASN A 244 -9.64 4.71 -14.68
CA ASN A 244 -9.49 3.41 -14.02
C ASN A 244 -10.26 2.33 -14.81
N PRO A 245 -9.56 1.41 -15.51
CA PRO A 245 -10.23 0.41 -16.34
C PRO A 245 -11.03 -0.61 -15.50
N ALA A 246 -10.60 -0.93 -14.28
CA ALA A 246 -11.31 -1.87 -13.41
C ALA A 246 -12.66 -1.30 -12.97
N LYS A 247 -12.70 -0.02 -12.54
CA LYS A 247 -13.94 0.67 -12.19
C LYS A 247 -14.92 0.68 -13.38
N ASN A 248 -14.43 1.01 -14.56
CA ASN A 248 -15.24 1.11 -15.76
C ASN A 248 -15.82 -0.26 -16.19
N LEU A 249 -15.04 -1.35 -16.05
CA LEU A 249 -15.50 -2.72 -16.31
C LEU A 249 -16.52 -3.21 -15.29
N MET A 250 -16.35 -2.86 -14.02
CA MET A 250 -17.26 -3.30 -12.95
C MET A 250 -18.68 -2.76 -13.13
N SER A 251 -18.82 -1.60 -13.73
CA SER A 251 -20.12 -1.01 -14.04
C SER A 251 -20.84 -1.68 -15.21
N LEU A 252 -20.18 -2.53 -15.99
CA LEU A 252 -20.74 -3.12 -17.21
C LEU A 252 -21.91 -4.05 -16.88
N ALA A 253 -23.04 -3.87 -17.59
CA ALA A 253 -24.21 -4.74 -17.43
C ALA A 253 -23.93 -6.18 -17.87
N THR A 254 -24.65 -7.17 -17.28
CA THR A 254 -24.43 -8.61 -17.53
C THR A 254 -24.78 -9.06 -18.95
N THR A 255 -25.50 -8.24 -19.69
CA THR A 255 -25.86 -8.43 -21.11
C THR A 255 -24.93 -7.74 -22.09
N TYR A 256 -23.88 -7.07 -21.62
CA TYR A 256 -22.87 -6.40 -22.44
C TYR A 256 -21.63 -7.26 -22.62
N ASP A 257 -21.13 -7.41 -23.86
CA ASP A 257 -19.81 -8.00 -24.13
C ASP A 257 -18.74 -6.89 -24.22
N GLN A 258 -17.73 -6.97 -23.37
CA GLN A 258 -16.59 -6.04 -23.42
C GLN A 258 -15.88 -6.02 -24.80
N LYS A 259 -16.05 -7.09 -25.63
CA LYS A 259 -15.52 -7.11 -26.99
C LYS A 259 -16.16 -6.06 -27.88
N TRP A 260 -17.45 -5.77 -27.68
CA TRP A 260 -18.12 -4.70 -28.44
C TRP A 260 -17.53 -3.35 -28.11
N LEU A 261 -17.15 -3.13 -26.86
CA LEU A 261 -16.42 -1.91 -26.45
C LEU A 261 -15.02 -1.83 -27.05
N ARG A 262 -14.36 -2.98 -27.22
CA ARG A 262 -13.03 -3.07 -27.85
C ARG A 262 -13.12 -2.73 -29.33
N ASP A 263 -14.10 -3.25 -30.01
CA ASP A 263 -14.24 -3.14 -31.47
C ASP A 263 -14.80 -1.76 -31.87
N ASN A 264 -15.46 -1.06 -30.93
CA ASN A 264 -16.11 0.25 -31.13
C ASN A 264 -15.68 1.27 -30.04
N TYR A 265 -14.38 1.37 -29.71
CA TYR A 265 -13.96 2.38 -28.74
C TYR A 265 -13.78 3.77 -29.37
N LYS A 266 -13.67 3.85 -30.69
CA LYS A 266 -13.60 5.09 -31.48
C LYS A 266 -14.39 4.98 -32.78
N ASP A 267 -14.87 6.12 -33.29
CA ASP A 267 -15.52 6.23 -34.59
C ASP A 267 -14.51 6.29 -35.77
N ALA A 268 -15.02 6.42 -36.98
CA ALA A 268 -14.21 6.51 -38.21
C ALA A 268 -13.28 7.73 -38.26
N ASP A 269 -13.67 8.83 -37.61
CA ASP A 269 -12.89 10.05 -37.50
C ASP A 269 -11.89 10.00 -36.32
N GLY A 270 -11.86 8.87 -35.57
CA GLY A 270 -11.01 8.64 -34.42
C GLY A 270 -11.51 9.32 -33.13
N ASN A 271 -12.77 9.78 -33.05
CA ASN A 271 -13.35 10.36 -31.85
C ASN A 271 -13.87 9.28 -30.89
N TYR A 272 -14.11 9.68 -29.65
CA TYR A 272 -14.75 8.80 -28.66
C TYR A 272 -16.11 8.32 -29.16
N TYR A 273 -16.26 7.01 -29.24
CA TYR A 273 -17.55 6.40 -29.57
C TYR A 273 -18.40 6.27 -28.30
N ASP A 274 -19.56 6.93 -28.31
CA ASP A 274 -20.45 6.94 -27.15
C ASP A 274 -21.13 5.57 -26.97
N TRP A 275 -20.96 4.99 -25.80
CA TRP A 275 -21.52 3.68 -25.44
C TRP A 275 -22.46 3.73 -24.24
N ASN A 276 -22.53 4.86 -23.52
CA ASN A 276 -23.25 5.00 -22.26
C ASN A 276 -23.83 6.40 -22.00
N GLY A 277 -24.14 7.18 -23.05
CA GLY A 277 -24.69 8.53 -22.95
C GLY A 277 -23.65 9.56 -22.50
N ARG A 278 -22.38 9.39 -22.89
CA ARG A 278 -21.25 10.26 -22.57
C ARG A 278 -21.04 10.47 -21.06
N ASP A 279 -21.28 9.40 -20.26
CA ASP A 279 -20.95 9.45 -18.83
C ASP A 279 -19.44 9.70 -18.65
N VAL A 280 -19.12 10.87 -18.10
CA VAL A 280 -17.74 11.31 -17.88
C VAL A 280 -16.99 10.53 -16.80
N TRP A 281 -17.71 9.69 -16.05
CA TRP A 281 -17.14 8.91 -14.94
C TRP A 281 -16.93 7.42 -15.28
N ASN A 282 -17.65 6.90 -16.29
CA ASN A 282 -17.56 5.50 -16.72
C ASN A 282 -17.19 5.45 -18.22
N LEU A 283 -15.91 5.60 -18.52
CA LEU A 283 -15.40 5.60 -19.88
C LEU A 283 -15.27 4.20 -20.46
N ASN A 284 -15.29 4.09 -21.78
CA ASN A 284 -14.94 2.84 -22.45
C ASN A 284 -13.50 2.43 -22.02
N PRO A 285 -13.31 1.25 -21.39
CA PRO A 285 -12.00 0.83 -20.89
C PRO A 285 -10.93 0.69 -22.00
N TYR A 286 -11.34 0.43 -23.25
CA TYR A 286 -10.42 0.38 -24.39
C TYR A 286 -10.03 1.76 -24.91
N TRP A 287 -10.94 2.76 -24.83
CA TRP A 287 -10.57 4.15 -25.06
C TRP A 287 -9.50 4.60 -24.05
N VAL A 288 -9.73 4.28 -22.78
CA VAL A 288 -8.78 4.61 -21.71
C VAL A 288 -7.39 4.02 -21.99
N LEU A 289 -7.32 2.75 -22.40
CA LEU A 289 -6.03 2.08 -22.66
C LEU A 289 -5.31 2.54 -23.92
N ASN A 290 -6.02 3.15 -24.88
CA ASN A 290 -5.45 3.52 -26.18
C ASN A 290 -5.33 5.03 -26.41
N GLU A 291 -6.27 5.80 -25.87
CA GLU A 291 -6.39 7.25 -26.14
C GLU A 291 -6.20 8.13 -24.88
N MET A 292 -6.22 7.51 -23.67
CA MET A 292 -5.88 8.17 -22.41
C MET A 292 -4.65 7.50 -21.80
N THR A 293 -3.52 7.74 -22.45
CA THR A 293 -2.28 7.02 -22.16
C THR A 293 -1.41 7.73 -21.13
N ASN A 294 -0.55 6.98 -20.46
CA ASN A 294 0.50 7.56 -19.64
C ASN A 294 1.83 6.81 -19.82
N GLU A 295 2.91 7.55 -19.63
CA GLU A 295 4.26 7.01 -19.69
C GLU A 295 5.09 7.60 -18.54
N SER A 296 5.92 6.78 -17.91
CA SER A 296 6.91 7.26 -16.94
C SER A 296 8.29 6.72 -17.24
N GLY A 297 9.29 7.59 -17.14
CA GLY A 297 10.70 7.26 -17.19
C GLY A 297 11.36 7.65 -15.88
N LYS A 298 12.09 6.72 -15.23
CA LYS A 298 12.76 6.97 -13.97
C LYS A 298 14.22 6.56 -14.04
N ASP A 299 15.12 7.50 -13.74
CA ASP A 299 16.56 7.29 -13.57
C ASP A 299 16.92 7.45 -12.09
N LYS A 300 17.38 6.37 -11.46
CA LYS A 300 17.77 6.39 -10.05
C LYS A 300 19.23 6.02 -9.89
N PHE A 301 19.97 6.88 -9.18
CA PHE A 301 21.35 6.67 -8.77
C PHE A 301 21.40 6.57 -7.24
N MET A 302 21.92 5.46 -6.75
CA MET A 302 22.18 5.27 -5.33
C MET A 302 23.64 4.91 -5.13
N GLY A 303 24.36 5.71 -4.34
CA GLY A 303 25.78 5.51 -4.08
C GLY A 303 26.09 5.53 -2.59
N SER A 304 27.09 4.75 -2.18
CA SER A 304 27.66 4.82 -0.83
C SER A 304 29.18 4.63 -0.86
N ALA A 305 29.86 5.33 0.04
CA ALA A 305 31.28 5.20 0.28
C ALA A 305 31.51 5.11 1.79
N LEU A 306 32.20 4.07 2.21
CA LEU A 306 32.65 3.90 3.59
C LEU A 306 34.17 3.88 3.62
N VAL A 307 34.74 4.72 4.48
CA VAL A 307 36.16 4.76 4.82
C VAL A 307 36.26 4.53 6.31
N ARG A 308 36.98 3.47 6.72
CA ARG A 308 37.26 3.17 8.13
C ARG A 308 38.75 3.09 8.33
N TYR A 309 39.25 3.88 9.27
CA TYR A 309 40.65 3.86 9.70
C TYR A 309 40.75 3.17 11.07
N ASN A 310 41.40 2.03 11.11
CA ASN A 310 41.71 1.29 12.33
C ASN A 310 42.98 1.92 12.94
N VAL A 311 42.80 2.88 13.87
CA VAL A 311 43.89 3.61 14.53
C VAL A 311 44.78 2.64 15.30
N ASN A 312 44.12 1.75 16.08
CA ASN A 312 44.70 0.62 16.78
C ASN A 312 43.63 -0.49 16.97
N GLU A 313 43.93 -1.50 17.77
CA GLU A 313 42.99 -2.62 18.04
C GLU A 313 41.72 -2.15 18.73
N HIS A 314 41.76 -1.03 19.44
CA HIS A 314 40.62 -0.52 20.23
C HIS A 314 39.86 0.60 19.57
N LEU A 315 40.55 1.49 18.84
CA LEU A 315 39.95 2.71 18.27
C LEU A 315 39.85 2.63 16.76
N LYS A 316 38.63 2.86 16.26
CA LYS A 316 38.31 2.97 14.83
C LYS A 316 37.62 4.30 14.56
N ILE A 317 38.00 4.95 13.46
CA ILE A 317 37.32 6.14 12.94
C ILE A 317 36.68 5.75 11.61
N GLN A 318 35.38 6.00 11.46
CA GLN A 318 34.63 5.64 10.26
C GLN A 318 33.91 6.86 9.72
N VAL A 319 33.95 7.04 8.41
CA VAL A 319 33.10 7.99 7.70
C VAL A 319 32.31 7.22 6.64
N THR A 320 31.00 7.40 6.62
CA THR A 320 30.09 6.82 5.62
C THR A 320 29.36 7.98 4.93
N GLY A 321 29.54 8.11 3.63
CA GLY A 321 28.77 9.04 2.81
C GLY A 321 27.84 8.28 1.88
N GLY A 322 26.62 8.80 1.66
CA GLY A 322 25.69 8.22 0.71
C GLY A 322 24.78 9.25 0.07
N ALA A 323 24.36 8.93 -1.15
CA ALA A 323 23.40 9.71 -1.91
C ALA A 323 22.36 8.80 -2.57
N ASP A 324 21.11 9.25 -2.57
CA ASP A 324 20.01 8.67 -3.34
C ASP A 324 19.42 9.80 -4.21
N ILE A 325 19.59 9.68 -5.52
CA ILE A 325 19.21 10.70 -6.50
C ILE A 325 18.26 10.06 -7.49
N ASN A 326 17.08 10.64 -7.62
CA ASN A 326 16.02 10.15 -8.50
C ASN A 326 15.52 11.27 -9.42
N PHE A 327 15.47 10.99 -10.72
CA PHE A 327 14.84 11.80 -11.73
C PHE A 327 13.70 11.00 -12.33
N MET A 328 12.48 11.51 -12.26
CA MET A 328 11.31 10.86 -12.84
C MET A 328 10.52 11.86 -13.67
N ASN A 329 10.23 11.48 -14.89
CA ASN A 329 9.26 12.15 -15.76
C ASN A 329 8.00 11.29 -15.82
N PHE A 330 6.84 11.87 -15.61
CA PHE A 330 5.54 11.24 -15.77
C PHE A 330 4.69 12.09 -16.71
N GLN A 331 4.31 11.50 -17.84
CA GLN A 331 3.46 12.11 -18.82
C GLN A 331 2.09 11.44 -18.82
N GLU A 332 1.03 12.24 -18.78
CA GLU A 332 -0.35 11.79 -18.86
C GLU A 332 -1.05 12.53 -20.00
N TYR A 333 -1.69 11.78 -20.89
CA TYR A 333 -2.38 12.31 -22.07
C TYR A 333 -3.84 11.85 -22.10
N ALA A 334 -4.74 12.76 -22.43
CA ALA A 334 -6.12 12.48 -22.80
C ALA A 334 -6.38 13.05 -24.19
N ALA A 335 -6.77 12.18 -25.13
CA ALA A 335 -7.09 12.60 -26.49
C ALA A 335 -8.31 13.53 -26.54
N PRO A 336 -8.40 14.42 -27.52
CA PRO A 336 -9.61 15.19 -27.78
C PRO A 336 -10.84 14.29 -27.93
N THR A 337 -12.01 14.80 -27.59
CA THR A 337 -13.30 14.12 -27.52
C THR A 337 -13.45 13.10 -26.37
N SER A 338 -12.41 12.89 -25.56
CA SER A 338 -12.55 12.12 -24.30
C SER A 338 -13.56 12.81 -23.39
N PRO A 339 -14.60 12.11 -22.90
CA PRO A 339 -15.57 12.72 -21.98
C PRO A 339 -14.88 13.31 -20.74
N GLY A 340 -15.11 14.64 -20.53
CA GLY A 340 -14.44 15.43 -19.50
C GLY A 340 -13.05 15.96 -19.87
N PHE A 341 -12.57 15.70 -21.09
CA PHE A 341 -11.36 16.26 -21.71
C PHE A 341 -11.62 16.55 -23.20
N GLU A 342 -12.73 17.21 -23.50
CA GLU A 342 -13.26 17.37 -24.84
C GLU A 342 -12.27 17.98 -25.85
N GLN A 343 -11.40 18.86 -25.38
CA GLN A 343 -10.37 19.49 -26.18
C GLN A 343 -8.97 18.88 -26.02
N GLY A 344 -8.88 17.72 -25.36
CA GLY A 344 -7.63 17.06 -25.06
C GLY A 344 -6.81 17.72 -23.94
N GLN A 345 -5.97 16.94 -23.29
CA GLN A 345 -5.08 17.41 -22.22
C GLN A 345 -3.76 16.64 -22.26
N LEU A 346 -2.66 17.34 -21.99
CA LEU A 346 -1.36 16.77 -21.74
C LEU A 346 -0.81 17.30 -20.41
N GLN A 347 -0.47 16.42 -19.47
CA GLN A 347 0.21 16.80 -18.25
C GLN A 347 1.59 16.15 -18.23
N ILE A 348 2.62 16.94 -17.97
CA ILE A 348 4.00 16.47 -17.77
C ILE A 348 4.42 16.85 -16.36
N SER A 349 4.82 15.85 -15.59
CA SER A 349 5.30 16.02 -14.21
C SER A 349 6.75 15.55 -14.10
N ASP A 350 7.65 16.49 -13.80
CA ASP A 350 9.07 16.23 -13.55
C ASP A 350 9.37 16.27 -12.06
N PHE A 351 9.91 15.17 -11.56
CA PHE A 351 10.34 15.02 -10.16
C PHE A 351 11.85 14.88 -10.11
N ARG A 352 12.50 15.71 -9.29
CA ARG A 352 13.94 15.67 -9.03
C ARG A 352 14.16 15.55 -7.54
N ASN A 353 14.43 14.36 -7.06
CA ASN A 353 14.61 14.09 -5.64
C ASN A 353 16.08 13.76 -5.37
N ARG A 354 16.65 14.44 -4.39
CA ARG A 354 18.05 14.28 -3.99
C ARG A 354 18.12 14.16 -2.49
N MET A 355 18.67 13.07 -2.02
CA MET A 355 18.93 12.82 -0.61
C MET A 355 20.43 12.57 -0.42
N TYR A 356 20.98 13.20 0.59
CA TYR A 356 22.38 13.04 1.00
C TYR A 356 22.44 12.69 2.47
N ASN A 357 23.33 11.77 2.83
CA ASN A 357 23.58 11.38 4.21
C ASN A 357 25.08 11.20 4.42
N VAL A 358 25.62 11.88 5.40
CA VAL A 358 27.04 11.73 5.79
C VAL A 358 27.07 11.46 7.29
N GLU A 359 27.78 10.42 7.68
CA GLU A 359 27.94 10.00 9.07
C GLU A 359 29.42 9.83 9.39
N ALA A 360 29.86 10.35 10.50
CA ALA A 360 31.20 10.15 11.04
C ALA A 360 31.10 9.53 12.44
N LEU A 361 31.91 8.50 12.70
CA LEU A 361 31.92 7.72 13.94
C LEU A 361 33.33 7.58 14.48
N ALA A 362 33.50 7.75 15.79
CA ALA A 362 34.64 7.28 16.55
C ALA A 362 34.14 6.10 17.43
N ILE A 363 34.70 4.93 17.25
CA ILE A 363 34.31 3.67 17.91
C ILE A 363 35.48 3.17 18.71
N TYR A 364 35.32 3.09 20.03
CA TYR A 364 36.32 2.57 20.97
C TYR A 364 35.77 1.33 21.66
N ASN A 365 36.48 0.20 21.59
CA ASN A 365 36.11 -1.05 22.28
C ASN A 365 37.33 -1.56 23.04
N ASN A 366 37.12 -2.03 24.26
CA ASN A 366 38.20 -2.63 25.06
C ASN A 366 37.59 -3.63 26.06
N SER A 367 38.42 -4.46 26.60
CA SER A 367 38.08 -5.46 27.62
C SER A 367 38.99 -5.34 28.81
N TYR A 368 38.46 -5.44 30.04
CA TYR A 368 39.18 -5.52 31.26
C TYR A 368 38.62 -6.64 32.13
N LYS A 369 39.38 -7.72 32.28
CA LYS A 369 38.99 -8.92 32.99
C LYS A 369 37.68 -9.50 32.39
N LYS A 370 36.57 -9.45 33.12
CA LYS A 370 35.26 -9.94 32.71
C LYS A 370 34.37 -8.82 32.16
N PHE A 371 34.86 -7.59 32.11
CA PHE A 371 34.14 -6.44 31.56
C PHE A 371 34.56 -6.18 30.12
N ASP A 372 33.59 -6.18 29.23
CA ASP A 372 33.76 -5.61 27.89
C ASP A 372 33.01 -4.28 27.84
N TYR A 373 33.65 -3.25 27.27
CA TYR A 373 33.03 -1.93 27.15
C TYR A 373 33.34 -1.31 25.80
N GLY A 374 32.31 -0.66 25.24
CA GLY A 374 32.39 0.06 24.01
C GLY A 374 31.80 1.45 24.16
N VAL A 375 32.46 2.42 23.53
CA VAL A 375 31.95 3.80 23.44
C VAL A 375 31.95 4.19 21.95
N THR A 376 30.82 4.69 21.48
CA THR A 376 30.72 5.24 20.14
C THR A 376 30.24 6.69 20.24
N ILE A 377 30.93 7.60 19.56
CA ILE A 377 30.51 9.00 19.37
C ILE A 377 30.33 9.22 17.87
N GLY A 378 29.22 9.81 17.47
CA GLY A 378 28.89 10.01 16.07
C GLY A 378 28.21 11.33 15.78
N GLY A 379 28.43 11.82 14.56
CA GLY A 379 27.70 12.92 13.96
C GLY A 379 27.09 12.52 12.63
N ASN A 380 25.91 13.03 12.33
CA ASN A 380 25.20 12.73 11.07
C ASN A 380 24.63 14.02 10.46
N LEU A 381 24.82 14.19 9.17
CA LEU A 381 24.19 15.21 8.35
C LEU A 381 23.26 14.53 7.35
N TYR A 382 21.99 14.88 7.39
CA TYR A 382 20.98 14.42 6.46
C TYR A 382 20.34 15.62 5.75
N LYS A 383 20.28 15.56 4.42
CA LYS A 383 19.72 16.63 3.59
C LYS A 383 18.84 16.04 2.49
N VAL A 384 17.65 16.64 2.30
CA VAL A 384 16.74 16.37 1.18
C VAL A 384 16.54 17.68 0.41
N ASP A 385 16.58 17.59 -0.92
CA ASP A 385 16.30 18.69 -1.84
C ASP A 385 15.49 18.12 -3.02
N ASN A 386 14.18 18.27 -2.95
CA ASN A 386 13.25 17.81 -3.99
C ASN A 386 12.67 19.01 -4.73
N LYS A 387 12.56 18.89 -6.05
CA LYS A 387 11.89 19.85 -6.91
C LYS A 387 10.87 19.09 -7.77
N THR A 388 9.66 19.62 -7.86
CA THR A 388 8.61 19.13 -8.73
C THR A 388 8.21 20.26 -9.68
N GLN A 389 8.04 19.94 -10.96
CA GLN A 389 7.49 20.84 -11.95
C GLN A 389 6.37 20.11 -12.69
N ILE A 390 5.19 20.71 -12.77
CA ILE A 390 4.03 20.18 -13.46
C ILE A 390 3.63 21.18 -14.53
N VAL A 391 3.53 20.72 -15.77
CA VAL A 391 3.01 21.48 -16.91
C VAL A 391 1.71 20.83 -17.35
N THR A 392 0.59 21.52 -17.19
CA THR A 392 -0.73 21.08 -17.69
C THR A 392 -1.09 21.89 -18.92
N ALA A 393 -1.15 21.22 -20.07
CA ALA A 393 -1.49 21.80 -21.36
C ALA A 393 -2.89 21.34 -21.79
N LYS A 394 -3.73 22.28 -22.22
CA LYS A 394 -5.14 22.05 -22.61
C LYS A 394 -5.40 22.69 -23.98
N GLU A 395 -6.53 22.32 -24.59
CA GLU A 395 -6.97 22.85 -25.88
C GLU A 395 -6.01 22.49 -27.02
N MET A 396 -6.02 21.21 -27.38
CA MET A 396 -5.18 20.64 -28.43
C MET A 396 -5.66 21.13 -29.81
N VAL A 397 -4.77 21.74 -30.59
CA VAL A 397 -5.06 22.25 -31.94
C VAL A 397 -4.58 21.34 -33.07
N MET A 398 -3.66 20.42 -32.77
CA MET A 398 -3.12 19.47 -33.74
C MET A 398 -3.23 18.05 -33.18
N ARG A 399 -4.29 17.37 -33.62
CA ARG A 399 -4.50 15.95 -33.22
C ARG A 399 -3.30 15.11 -33.70
N ASP A 400 -3.01 14.05 -32.98
CA ASP A 400 -1.92 13.07 -33.24
C ASP A 400 -0.49 13.59 -33.04
N VAL A 401 -0.31 14.87 -32.65
CA VAL A 401 0.98 15.41 -32.26
C VAL A 401 1.01 15.67 -30.74
N ILE A 402 1.41 14.67 -29.97
CA ILE A 402 1.46 14.75 -28.49
C ILE A 402 2.71 15.52 -28.07
N ALA A 403 2.66 16.83 -28.17
CA ALA A 403 3.72 17.76 -27.79
C ALA A 403 3.11 19.03 -27.18
N LEU A 404 3.81 19.71 -26.27
CA LEU A 404 3.32 20.92 -25.62
C LEU A 404 2.95 22.03 -26.60
N GLN A 405 3.61 22.07 -27.75
CA GLN A 405 3.34 23.07 -28.81
C GLN A 405 1.96 22.88 -29.46
N SER A 406 1.40 21.66 -29.39
CA SER A 406 0.08 21.37 -29.97
C SER A 406 -1.08 21.85 -29.10
N PHE A 407 -0.83 22.54 -28.01
CA PHE A 407 -1.85 23.04 -27.08
C PHE A 407 -1.77 24.56 -26.95
N THR A 408 -2.92 25.23 -26.89
CA THR A 408 -3.00 26.69 -26.77
C THR A 408 -2.81 27.17 -25.35
N SER A 409 -3.38 26.47 -24.36
CA SER A 409 -3.30 26.83 -22.95
C SER A 409 -2.27 25.98 -22.22
N LYS A 410 -1.40 26.61 -21.42
CA LYS A 410 -0.38 25.94 -20.60
C LYS A 410 -0.33 26.58 -19.24
N GLU A 411 -0.44 25.73 -18.22
CA GLU A 411 -0.33 26.10 -16.80
C GLU A 411 0.90 25.41 -16.22
N ILE A 412 1.76 26.16 -15.54
CA ILE A 412 3.00 25.64 -14.94
C ILE A 412 2.92 25.82 -13.44
N THR A 413 3.15 24.74 -12.71
CA THR A 413 3.24 24.72 -11.25
C THR A 413 4.60 24.18 -10.84
N GLU A 414 5.28 24.87 -9.92
CA GLU A 414 6.55 24.42 -9.34
C GLU A 414 6.41 24.22 -7.83
N GLY A 415 7.00 23.14 -7.33
CA GLY A 415 7.09 22.84 -5.91
C GLY A 415 8.53 22.56 -5.49
N THR A 416 8.88 22.95 -4.27
CA THR A 416 10.17 22.61 -3.66
C THR A 416 9.96 22.03 -2.27
N TYR A 417 10.78 21.05 -1.90
CA TYR A 417 10.79 20.45 -0.57
C TYR A 417 12.26 20.33 -0.13
N ARG A 418 12.66 21.15 0.84
CA ARG A 418 14.01 21.16 1.37
C ARG A 418 14.02 20.95 2.86
N LYS A 419 14.78 19.96 3.32
CA LYS A 419 14.90 19.60 4.72
C LYS A 419 16.33 19.22 5.05
N GLN A 420 16.80 19.66 6.21
CA GLN A 420 18.11 19.28 6.75
C GLN A 420 17.98 18.92 8.22
N ILE A 421 18.65 17.85 8.63
CA ILE A 421 18.77 17.42 10.03
C ILE A 421 20.26 17.20 10.31
N ASN A 422 20.79 17.90 11.31
CA ASN A 422 22.13 17.70 11.85
C ASN A 422 22.00 17.00 13.20
N SER A 423 22.81 15.95 13.41
CA SER A 423 22.68 15.11 14.60
C SER A 423 24.03 14.89 15.25
N LEU A 424 24.02 14.86 16.59
CA LEU A 424 25.14 14.40 17.41
C LEU A 424 24.63 13.30 18.36
N TYR A 425 25.38 12.21 18.51
CA TYR A 425 24.96 11.10 19.36
C TYR A 425 26.15 10.35 19.95
N GLY A 426 25.88 9.67 21.06
CA GLY A 426 26.81 8.78 21.71
C GLY A 426 26.13 7.54 22.23
N SER A 427 26.84 6.41 22.26
CA SER A 427 26.41 5.18 22.89
C SER A 427 27.50 4.56 23.75
N ILE A 428 27.07 3.88 24.80
CA ILE A 428 27.92 3.10 25.70
C ILE A 428 27.33 1.68 25.73
N ASN A 429 28.18 0.69 25.48
CA ASN A 429 27.85 -0.72 25.54
C ASN A 429 28.70 -1.35 26.62
N LEU A 430 28.11 -2.01 27.60
CA LEU A 430 28.78 -2.70 28.70
C LEU A 430 28.37 -4.17 28.73
N ALA A 431 29.33 -5.07 28.84
CA ALA A 431 29.06 -6.48 29.08
C ALA A 431 29.88 -7.01 30.28
N TYR A 432 29.28 -7.88 31.07
CA TYR A 432 29.93 -8.53 32.16
C TYR A 432 29.76 -10.05 32.11
N GLY A 433 30.89 -10.76 32.07
CA GLY A 433 30.91 -12.21 32.13
C GLY A 433 30.14 -12.95 31.05
N ASN A 434 29.89 -12.36 29.92
CA ASN A 434 29.10 -12.84 28.77
C ASN A 434 27.62 -13.13 29.08
N PHE A 435 27.11 -12.69 30.27
CA PHE A 435 25.71 -12.96 30.64
C PHE A 435 24.89 -11.71 31.00
N VAL A 436 25.52 -10.55 31.31
CA VAL A 436 24.81 -9.25 31.48
C VAL A 436 25.29 -8.29 30.43
N TYR A 437 24.38 -7.64 29.75
CA TYR A 437 24.65 -6.58 28.77
C TYR A 437 23.78 -5.36 29.08
N LEU A 438 24.37 -4.18 28.99
CA LEU A 438 23.73 -2.89 29.16
C LEU A 438 24.14 -1.98 28.01
N ASP A 439 23.17 -1.43 27.30
CA ASP A 439 23.38 -0.44 26.25
C ASP A 439 22.65 0.86 26.63
N ALA A 440 23.32 2.00 26.50
CA ALA A 440 22.73 3.31 26.68
C ALA A 440 23.10 4.20 25.50
N THR A 441 22.15 4.96 24.98
CA THR A 441 22.38 5.91 23.90
C THR A 441 21.73 7.25 24.20
N LEU A 442 22.36 8.33 23.76
CA LEU A 442 21.79 9.68 23.73
C LEU A 442 22.03 10.29 22.37
N ARG A 443 20.97 10.78 21.74
CA ARG A 443 21.04 11.48 20.46
C ARG A 443 20.34 12.83 20.54
N GLY A 444 20.94 13.85 19.92
CA GLY A 444 20.33 15.15 19.67
C GLY A 444 20.19 15.39 18.17
N ASP A 445 19.00 15.75 17.71
CA ASP A 445 18.75 16.16 16.33
C ASP A 445 18.39 17.65 16.29
N HIS A 446 18.95 18.38 15.33
CA HIS A 446 18.64 19.77 15.01
C HIS A 446 17.99 19.81 13.61
N SER A 447 16.68 20.07 13.56
CA SER A 447 15.88 20.05 12.33
C SER A 447 15.58 21.46 11.82
N SER A 448 15.71 21.65 10.49
CA SER A 448 15.36 22.89 9.80
C SER A 448 13.85 23.15 9.69
N THR A 449 12.99 22.18 10.07
CA THR A 449 11.54 22.26 9.90
C THR A 449 10.77 22.69 11.13
N LEU A 450 11.47 22.88 12.26
CA LEU A 450 10.92 23.31 13.53
C LEU A 450 11.40 24.73 13.88
N PRO A 451 10.63 25.48 14.69
CA PRO A 451 11.01 26.82 15.10
C PRO A 451 12.27 26.83 15.98
N SER A 452 13.05 27.90 15.94
CA SER A 452 14.36 28.01 16.61
C SER A 452 14.36 27.65 18.09
N GLY A 453 13.23 27.86 18.79
CA GLY A 453 13.07 27.46 20.21
C GLY A 453 12.84 25.96 20.43
N ASN A 454 12.45 25.19 19.38
CA ASN A 454 12.05 23.79 19.49
C ASN A 454 12.74 22.89 18.43
N ASN A 455 13.71 23.42 17.69
CA ASN A 455 14.35 22.71 16.58
C ASN A 455 15.40 21.69 17.00
N THR A 456 15.82 21.72 18.26
CA THR A 456 16.76 20.75 18.84
C THR A 456 16.04 19.91 19.88
N TYR A 457 16.08 18.59 19.70
CA TYR A 457 15.40 17.65 20.58
C TYR A 457 16.25 16.41 20.86
N LEU A 458 16.16 15.90 22.09
CA LEU A 458 16.99 14.81 22.59
C LEU A 458 16.19 13.51 22.71
N TYR A 459 16.86 12.39 22.40
CA TYR A 459 16.31 11.04 22.62
C TYR A 459 17.29 10.16 23.38
N PRO A 460 17.00 9.85 24.65
CA PRO A 460 17.70 8.82 25.39
C PRO A 460 17.11 7.44 25.09
N SER A 461 17.96 6.40 25.14
CA SER A 461 17.51 5.01 25.24
C SER A 461 18.43 4.23 26.15
N VAL A 462 17.85 3.24 26.83
CA VAL A 462 18.56 2.28 27.67
C VAL A 462 17.97 0.89 27.41
N SER A 463 18.85 -0.10 27.22
CA SER A 463 18.45 -1.49 27.12
C SER A 463 19.37 -2.39 27.94
N GLY A 464 18.80 -3.41 28.57
CA GLY A 464 19.52 -4.40 29.33
C GLY A 464 19.12 -5.80 28.89
N SER A 465 20.07 -6.73 28.89
CA SER A 465 19.76 -8.14 28.67
C SER A 465 20.56 -9.04 29.59
N PHE A 466 19.91 -10.14 30.00
CA PHE A 466 20.46 -11.14 30.91
C PHE A 466 20.33 -12.54 30.32
N LEU A 467 21.50 -13.14 30.02
CA LEU A 467 21.58 -14.53 29.56
C LEU A 467 21.58 -15.45 30.79
N PHE A 468 20.41 -15.77 31.28
CA PHE A 468 20.26 -16.58 32.49
C PHE A 468 20.68 -18.04 32.28
N SER A 469 20.62 -18.57 31.06
CA SER A 469 21.13 -19.91 30.75
C SER A 469 22.64 -20.03 30.98
N GLU A 470 23.40 -18.98 30.64
CA GLU A 470 24.84 -18.89 30.84
C GLU A 470 25.18 -18.68 32.32
N PHE A 471 24.50 -17.76 32.99
CA PHE A 471 24.71 -17.46 34.40
C PHE A 471 24.43 -18.63 35.31
N PHE A 472 23.29 -19.31 35.10
CA PHE A 472 22.92 -20.49 35.92
C PHE A 472 23.55 -21.79 35.41
N LYS A 473 24.35 -21.73 34.31
CA LYS A 473 24.98 -22.91 33.67
C LYS A 473 23.98 -24.03 33.41
N ILE A 474 22.81 -23.64 32.85
CA ILE A 474 21.74 -24.59 32.55
C ILE A 474 22.25 -25.61 31.52
N ASN A 475 21.82 -26.86 31.65
CA ASN A 475 22.25 -27.92 30.74
C ASN A 475 22.02 -27.51 29.26
N PRO A 476 23.10 -27.35 28.45
CA PRO A 476 23.01 -26.85 27.06
C PRO A 476 22.32 -27.83 26.12
N THR A 477 22.08 -29.08 26.55
CA THR A 477 21.28 -30.03 25.77
C THR A 477 19.79 -29.70 25.86
N LEU A 478 19.33 -29.23 27.02
CA LEU A 478 17.94 -28.89 27.28
C LEU A 478 17.62 -27.43 26.87
N LEU A 479 18.38 -26.47 27.43
CA LEU A 479 18.21 -25.03 27.20
C LEU A 479 19.58 -24.39 26.88
N PRO A 480 20.07 -24.54 25.63
CA PRO A 480 21.37 -23.96 25.24
C PRO A 480 21.37 -22.42 25.24
N TYR A 481 20.20 -21.79 25.23
CA TYR A 481 20.11 -20.34 25.22
C TYR A 481 18.82 -19.87 25.88
N GLY A 482 18.97 -19.01 26.88
CA GLY A 482 17.86 -18.35 27.57
C GLY A 482 18.24 -16.93 27.93
N LYS A 483 17.54 -15.93 27.35
CA LYS A 483 17.78 -14.51 27.53
C LYS A 483 16.49 -13.73 27.81
N VAL A 484 16.55 -12.91 28.86
CA VAL A 484 15.55 -11.85 29.10
C VAL A 484 16.13 -10.52 28.63
N ARG A 485 15.33 -9.69 27.99
CA ARG A 485 15.68 -8.33 27.59
C ARG A 485 14.63 -7.32 28.04
N VAL A 486 15.08 -6.13 28.42
CA VAL A 486 14.23 -5.00 28.79
C VAL A 486 14.79 -3.76 28.10
N SER A 487 13.96 -2.95 27.53
CA SER A 487 14.39 -1.69 26.93
C SER A 487 13.38 -0.56 27.17
N TRP A 488 13.90 0.65 27.26
CA TRP A 488 13.14 1.89 27.23
C TRP A 488 13.81 2.88 26.30
N ALA A 489 12.99 3.58 25.51
CA ALA A 489 13.48 4.61 24.62
C ALA A 489 12.46 5.74 24.47
N GLN A 490 12.97 6.97 24.30
CA GLN A 490 12.21 8.12 23.89
C GLN A 490 12.68 8.56 22.51
N VAL A 491 11.75 8.94 21.63
CA VAL A 491 12.04 9.44 20.28
C VAL A 491 11.22 10.67 19.99
N GLY A 492 11.81 11.65 19.34
CA GLY A 492 11.11 12.79 18.75
C GLY A 492 10.92 12.63 17.25
N SER A 493 9.96 13.36 16.67
CA SER A 493 9.79 13.49 15.22
C SER A 493 9.48 14.94 14.87
N ASP A 494 10.06 15.42 13.80
CA ASP A 494 9.79 16.75 13.25
C ASP A 494 8.62 16.72 12.24
N THR A 495 8.44 17.80 11.48
CA THR A 495 7.37 17.97 10.48
C THR A 495 7.95 18.17 9.07
N ASP A 496 7.05 18.37 8.11
CA ASP A 496 7.40 18.83 6.79
C ASP A 496 7.93 20.28 6.80
N PRO A 497 8.74 20.69 5.83
CA PRO A 497 9.22 22.07 5.72
C PRO A 497 8.07 23.05 5.40
N TYR A 498 8.34 24.34 5.63
CA TYR A 498 7.48 25.48 5.27
C TYR A 498 6.15 25.54 6.04
N GLN A 499 6.08 24.97 7.27
CA GLN A 499 4.89 24.97 8.13
C GLN A 499 4.85 26.12 9.16
N LEU A 500 5.92 26.92 9.25
CA LEU A 500 6.14 27.87 10.35
C LEU A 500 5.73 29.30 10.00
N GLY A 501 5.47 29.62 8.76
CA GLY A 501 5.16 30.99 8.32
C GLY A 501 4.26 31.01 7.10
N LEU A 502 3.65 32.17 6.87
CA LEU A 502 2.90 32.44 5.65
C LEU A 502 3.87 32.89 4.56
N SER A 503 3.60 32.48 3.33
CA SER A 503 4.30 32.94 2.12
C SER A 503 3.32 33.39 1.06
N TYR A 504 3.79 34.19 0.11
CA TYR A 504 3.04 34.50 -1.10
C TYR A 504 3.42 33.53 -2.21
N GLU A 505 2.45 33.14 -2.99
CA GLU A 505 2.65 32.42 -4.25
C GLU A 505 2.18 33.27 -5.42
N LEU A 506 2.85 33.13 -6.55
CA LEU A 506 2.38 33.71 -7.81
C LEU A 506 1.31 32.82 -8.40
N SER A 507 0.19 33.42 -8.82
CA SER A 507 -0.84 32.69 -9.55
C SER A 507 -0.28 32.24 -10.90
N PRO A 508 -0.59 31.02 -11.35
CA PRO A 508 -0.24 30.59 -12.71
C PRO A 508 -0.99 31.38 -13.80
N LYS A 509 -2.01 32.15 -13.41
CA LYS A 509 -2.79 33.03 -14.29
C LYS A 509 -2.42 34.49 -14.05
N ASN A 510 -2.31 35.27 -15.12
CA ASN A 510 -2.10 36.71 -15.07
C ASN A 510 -3.43 37.45 -15.35
N TYR A 511 -3.53 38.72 -14.93
CA TYR A 511 -4.61 39.61 -15.29
C TYR A 511 -4.03 40.74 -16.15
N SER A 512 -4.44 40.83 -17.41
CA SER A 512 -3.96 41.88 -18.36
C SER A 512 -2.43 42.01 -18.39
N GLY A 513 -1.67 40.88 -18.32
CA GLY A 513 -0.20 40.88 -18.28
C GLY A 513 0.46 41.11 -16.93
N TYR A 514 -0.33 41.43 -15.87
CA TYR A 514 0.19 41.59 -14.52
C TYR A 514 0.17 40.26 -13.76
N ALA A 515 1.26 39.93 -13.10
CA ALA A 515 1.33 38.77 -12.19
C ALA A 515 0.42 39.01 -10.97
N LEU A 516 -0.39 38.02 -10.68
CA LEU A 516 -1.20 38.00 -9.45
C LEU A 516 -0.49 37.20 -8.38
N SER A 517 -0.62 37.62 -7.14
CA SER A 517 -0.11 36.85 -5.98
C SER A 517 -1.19 36.71 -4.93
N GLN A 518 -1.13 35.60 -4.20
CA GLN A 518 -2.02 35.30 -3.06
C GLN A 518 -1.22 34.69 -1.91
N ILE A 519 -1.81 34.65 -0.73
CA ILE A 519 -1.21 33.90 0.39
C ILE A 519 -1.23 32.42 -0.01
N ALA A 520 -0.05 31.80 -0.06
CA ALA A 520 0.12 30.42 -0.53
C ALA A 520 -0.52 29.38 0.42
N ASN A 521 -0.59 29.70 1.72
CA ASN A 521 -1.01 28.74 2.73
C ASN A 521 -2.49 28.89 3.06
N THR A 522 -3.25 27.84 2.84
CA THR A 522 -4.62 27.69 3.36
C THR A 522 -4.64 27.19 4.82
N THR A 523 -3.47 26.96 5.42
CA THR A 523 -3.27 26.47 6.79
C THR A 523 -2.65 27.56 7.65
N ILE A 524 -3.26 27.88 8.78
CA ILE A 524 -2.67 28.77 9.79
C ILE A 524 -1.40 28.09 10.35
N PRO A 525 -0.21 28.72 10.20
CA PRO A 525 1.02 28.17 10.72
C PRO A 525 1.09 28.26 12.24
N ASN A 526 1.90 27.39 12.86
CA ASN A 526 2.16 27.45 14.30
C ASN A 526 3.64 27.77 14.55
N LYS A 527 3.90 29.00 15.01
CA LYS A 527 5.27 29.47 15.31
C LYS A 527 5.90 28.81 16.55
N ASP A 528 5.09 28.16 17.40
CA ASP A 528 5.52 27.47 18.63
C ASP A 528 5.46 25.95 18.50
N LEU A 529 5.49 25.45 17.28
CA LEU A 529 5.37 24.03 16.96
C LEU A 529 6.46 23.21 17.67
N LYS A 530 6.05 22.15 18.35
CA LYS A 530 6.93 21.22 19.07
C LYS A 530 7.09 19.92 18.32
N PRO A 531 8.23 19.21 18.48
CA PRO A 531 8.38 17.88 17.93
C PRO A 531 7.37 16.91 18.57
N THR A 532 6.89 15.94 17.81
CA THR A 532 6.16 14.79 18.34
C THR A 532 7.07 13.98 19.25
N LYS A 533 6.55 13.46 20.36
CA LYS A 533 7.30 12.67 21.34
C LYS A 533 6.69 11.29 21.50
N THR A 534 7.51 10.25 21.33
CA THR A 534 7.13 8.85 21.52
C THR A 534 8.00 8.21 22.61
N ASN A 535 7.36 7.66 23.63
CA ASN A 535 8.00 6.84 24.66
C ASN A 535 7.62 5.37 24.47
N SER A 536 8.59 4.47 24.55
CA SER A 536 8.37 3.04 24.40
C SER A 536 9.08 2.27 25.51
N ALA A 537 8.44 1.21 25.98
CA ALA A 537 9.05 0.22 26.86
C ALA A 537 8.76 -1.18 26.30
N GLU A 538 9.76 -2.06 26.37
CA GLU A 538 9.67 -3.43 25.85
C GLU A 538 10.29 -4.41 26.82
N VAL A 539 9.66 -5.60 26.92
CA VAL A 539 10.19 -6.77 27.62
C VAL A 539 10.18 -7.95 26.66
N GLY A 540 11.29 -8.65 26.55
CA GLY A 540 11.42 -9.79 25.66
C GLY A 540 12.06 -11.01 26.36
N LEU A 541 11.66 -12.19 25.90
CA LEU A 541 12.17 -13.48 26.30
C LEU A 541 12.58 -14.26 25.06
N GLU A 542 13.84 -14.66 24.99
CA GLU A 542 14.37 -15.50 23.91
C GLU A 542 14.88 -16.81 24.48
N LEU A 543 14.35 -17.91 23.98
CA LEU A 543 14.66 -19.29 24.44
C LEU A 543 15.03 -20.15 23.25
N LYS A 544 16.06 -21.02 23.44
CA LYS A 544 16.33 -22.08 22.49
C LYS A 544 16.38 -23.40 23.24
N PHE A 545 15.76 -24.42 22.71
CA PHE A 545 15.62 -25.73 23.33
C PHE A 545 16.18 -26.83 22.42
N LEU A 546 16.46 -28.00 23.03
CA LEU A 546 16.78 -29.26 22.35
C LEU A 546 17.89 -29.10 21.30
N LYS A 547 19.05 -28.58 21.71
CA LYS A 547 20.20 -28.28 20.81
C LYS A 547 19.84 -27.32 19.68
N ASN A 548 19.10 -26.25 20.00
CA ASN A 548 18.61 -25.21 19.07
C ASN A 548 17.55 -25.69 18.03
N ARG A 549 16.91 -26.86 18.29
CA ARG A 549 15.84 -27.34 17.38
C ARG A 549 14.53 -26.55 17.52
N ILE A 550 14.31 -25.94 18.68
CA ILE A 550 13.14 -25.07 18.94
C ILE A 550 13.68 -23.75 19.46
N GLY A 551 13.37 -22.66 18.80
CA GLY A 551 13.65 -21.29 19.22
C GLY A 551 12.34 -20.52 19.38
N LEU A 552 12.15 -19.86 20.52
CA LEU A 552 11.02 -19.00 20.84
C LEU A 552 11.54 -17.60 21.15
N ASP A 553 11.00 -16.59 20.47
CA ASP A 553 11.16 -15.16 20.80
C ASP A 553 9.78 -14.60 21.14
N PHE A 554 9.62 -14.10 22.34
CA PHE A 554 8.42 -13.42 22.82
C PHE A 554 8.77 -11.98 23.17
N THR A 555 7.96 -11.03 22.72
CA THR A 555 8.10 -9.61 23.07
C THR A 555 6.76 -9.01 23.42
N TYR A 556 6.69 -8.31 24.55
CA TYR A 556 5.60 -7.40 24.91
C TYR A 556 6.13 -5.97 24.84
N TYR A 557 5.36 -5.09 24.23
CA TYR A 557 5.71 -3.66 24.15
C TYR A 557 4.53 -2.76 24.47
N THR A 558 4.87 -1.55 24.97
CA THR A 558 3.95 -0.42 25.08
C THR A 558 4.62 0.83 24.53
N GLN A 559 3.87 1.61 23.78
CA GLN A 559 4.35 2.83 23.12
C GLN A 559 3.29 3.92 23.26
N LYS A 560 3.70 5.10 23.70
CA LYS A 560 2.85 6.26 23.87
C LYS A 560 3.41 7.42 23.07
N SER A 561 2.65 7.88 22.08
CA SER A 561 2.95 9.05 21.25
C SER A 561 2.11 10.24 21.67
N SER A 562 2.74 11.38 21.89
CA SER A 562 2.12 12.63 22.33
C SER A 562 2.62 13.81 21.51
N ASN A 563 1.96 14.97 21.63
CA ASN A 563 2.25 16.17 20.84
C ASN A 563 2.20 15.90 19.32
N GLN A 564 1.23 15.08 18.87
CA GLN A 564 1.05 14.83 17.44
C GLN A 564 0.86 16.17 16.72
N ILE A 565 1.53 16.33 15.57
CA ILE A 565 1.38 17.49 14.71
C ILE A 565 0.18 17.21 13.81
N MET A 566 -0.90 17.98 14.02
CA MET A 566 -2.18 17.74 13.34
C MET A 566 -2.64 19.01 12.62
N ARG A 567 -3.26 18.83 11.44
CA ARG A 567 -4.00 19.88 10.74
C ARG A 567 -5.46 19.77 11.09
N LEU A 568 -5.96 20.73 11.87
CA LEU A 568 -7.39 20.81 12.18
C LEU A 568 -8.11 21.73 11.19
N ASN A 569 -9.24 21.28 10.67
CA ASN A 569 -10.10 22.10 9.83
C ASN A 569 -10.62 23.30 10.62
N THR A 570 -10.65 24.48 9.99
CA THR A 570 -11.21 25.71 10.55
C THR A 570 -12.42 26.15 9.74
N THR A 571 -13.20 27.07 10.26
CA THR A 571 -14.29 27.68 9.48
C THR A 571 -13.72 28.55 8.37
N GLY A 572 -14.25 28.43 7.15
CA GLY A 572 -13.79 29.21 5.98
C GLY A 572 -13.88 30.74 6.15
N THR A 573 -14.69 31.20 7.10
CA THR A 573 -14.79 32.62 7.49
C THR A 573 -13.50 33.19 8.10
N SER A 574 -12.57 32.31 8.54
CA SER A 574 -11.24 32.73 9.03
C SER A 574 -10.29 33.12 7.89
N GLY A 575 -10.65 32.86 6.62
CA GLY A 575 -9.76 32.97 5.46
C GLY A 575 -8.79 31.77 5.30
N TYR A 576 -8.88 30.76 6.17
CA TYR A 576 -8.06 29.56 6.17
C TYR A 576 -8.94 28.33 6.23
N ASN A 577 -8.45 27.22 5.65
CA ASN A 577 -9.16 25.94 5.67
C ASN A 577 -8.76 25.09 6.88
N SER A 578 -7.57 25.31 7.43
CA SER A 578 -7.04 24.51 8.54
C SER A 578 -6.06 25.30 9.41
N MET A 579 -5.73 24.76 10.58
CA MET A 579 -4.67 25.24 11.46
C MET A 579 -3.75 24.10 11.92
N LEU A 580 -2.47 24.40 12.10
CA LEU A 580 -1.48 23.43 12.56
C LEU A 580 -1.33 23.52 14.07
N ILE A 581 -1.47 22.40 14.78
CA ILE A 581 -1.33 22.33 16.24
C ILE A 581 -0.55 21.10 16.68
N ASN A 582 0.00 21.17 17.91
CA ASN A 582 0.44 19.99 18.63
C ASN A 582 -0.69 19.49 19.52
N ALA A 583 -1.25 18.33 19.20
CA ALA A 583 -2.34 17.74 19.97
C ALA A 583 -2.32 16.22 19.85
N GLY A 584 -3.16 15.57 20.64
CA GLY A 584 -3.37 14.16 20.57
C GLY A 584 -2.35 13.29 21.31
N GLU A 585 -2.87 12.16 21.74
CA GLU A 585 -2.15 11.10 22.41
C GLU A 585 -2.66 9.75 21.91
N ILE A 586 -1.74 8.93 21.40
CA ILE A 586 -2.04 7.60 20.89
C ILE A 586 -1.20 6.58 21.66
N GLU A 587 -1.83 5.51 22.11
CA GLU A 587 -1.20 4.42 22.83
C GLU A 587 -1.24 3.13 22.02
N ASN A 588 -0.08 2.51 21.81
CA ASN A 588 0.08 1.20 21.21
C ASN A 588 0.53 0.20 22.27
N LYS A 589 -0.10 -0.96 22.35
CA LYS A 589 0.29 -2.10 23.16
C LYS A 589 0.21 -3.36 22.33
N GLY A 590 1.24 -4.20 22.42
CA GLY A 590 1.22 -5.41 21.62
C GLY A 590 2.10 -6.53 22.11
N VAL A 591 1.85 -7.69 21.51
CA VAL A 591 2.58 -8.93 21.73
C VAL A 591 3.08 -9.42 20.37
N GLU A 592 4.35 -9.80 20.32
CA GLU A 592 4.95 -10.46 19.17
C GLU A 592 5.56 -11.80 19.59
N ILE A 593 5.33 -12.83 18.80
CA ILE A 593 5.86 -14.19 19.02
C ILE A 593 6.50 -14.67 17.73
N ALA A 594 7.72 -15.17 17.80
CA ALA A 594 8.37 -15.88 16.71
C ALA A 594 8.81 -17.27 17.21
N LEU A 595 8.32 -18.31 16.56
CA LEU A 595 8.66 -19.70 16.83
C LEU A 595 9.41 -20.27 15.61
N ASN A 596 10.67 -20.64 15.81
CA ASN A 596 11.50 -21.26 14.80
C ASN A 596 11.77 -22.70 15.22
N THR A 597 11.36 -23.68 14.44
CA THR A 597 11.51 -25.07 14.78
C THR A 597 12.09 -25.89 13.65
N ARG A 598 12.85 -26.91 14.02
CA ARG A 598 13.29 -27.99 13.13
C ARG A 598 12.80 -29.34 13.68
N PRO A 599 11.51 -29.68 13.45
CA PRO A 599 10.91 -30.89 14.01
C PRO A 599 11.64 -32.16 13.59
N ILE A 600 12.06 -32.24 12.33
CA ILE A 600 12.75 -33.42 11.78
C ILE A 600 14.08 -32.99 11.18
N GLN A 601 15.13 -33.73 11.55
CA GLN A 601 16.45 -33.61 10.93
C GLN A 601 17.11 -34.99 10.89
N THR A 602 17.29 -35.51 9.70
CA THR A 602 18.04 -36.74 9.42
C THR A 602 19.20 -36.43 8.46
N LYS A 603 19.92 -37.42 8.02
CA LYS A 603 21.00 -37.26 7.03
C LYS A 603 20.48 -36.76 5.69
N ASP A 604 19.32 -37.25 5.25
CA ASP A 604 18.76 -36.97 3.93
C ASP A 604 17.53 -36.05 3.96
N PHE A 605 16.89 -35.84 5.12
CA PHE A 605 15.65 -35.07 5.24
C PHE A 605 15.72 -34.06 6.38
N SER A 606 15.30 -32.84 6.11
CA SER A 606 15.08 -31.81 7.13
C SER A 606 13.74 -31.10 6.90
N TRP A 607 13.09 -30.77 8.00
CA TRP A 607 11.88 -29.95 8.03
C TRP A 607 12.10 -28.76 8.95
N ASP A 608 12.11 -27.55 8.38
CA ASP A 608 12.14 -26.28 9.11
C ASP A 608 10.74 -25.64 9.06
N LEU A 609 10.22 -25.25 10.23
CA LEU A 609 8.93 -24.60 10.39
C LEU A 609 9.12 -23.33 11.22
N ASN A 610 8.77 -22.18 10.62
CA ASN A 610 8.81 -20.86 11.26
C ASN A 610 7.39 -20.30 11.33
N ILE A 611 6.98 -19.87 12.52
CA ILE A 611 5.68 -19.26 12.79
C ILE A 611 5.92 -17.90 13.43
N ASN A 612 5.26 -16.88 12.93
CA ASN A 612 5.22 -15.56 13.56
C ASN A 612 3.78 -15.15 13.84
N PHE A 613 3.59 -14.44 14.93
CA PHE A 613 2.33 -13.90 15.38
C PHE A 613 2.55 -12.50 15.95
N SER A 614 1.66 -11.58 15.63
CA SER A 614 1.66 -10.21 16.17
C SER A 614 0.24 -9.75 16.44
N LYS A 615 0.01 -9.21 17.63
CA LYS A 615 -1.22 -8.55 18.03
C LYS A 615 -0.88 -7.15 18.53
N ASN A 616 -1.54 -6.13 17.98
CA ASN A 616 -1.40 -4.72 18.38
C ASN A 616 -2.77 -4.13 18.70
N SER A 617 -2.84 -3.36 19.79
CA SER A 617 -3.96 -2.47 20.12
C SER A 617 -3.47 -1.02 19.99
N ASN A 618 -4.09 -0.26 19.10
CA ASN A 618 -3.73 1.14 18.83
C ASN A 618 -4.90 2.04 19.22
N LYS A 619 -4.84 2.63 20.42
CA LYS A 619 -5.94 3.41 20.99
C LYS A 619 -5.66 4.90 20.97
N VAL A 620 -6.60 5.69 20.45
CA VAL A 620 -6.60 7.16 20.54
C VAL A 620 -7.06 7.54 21.94
N LYS A 621 -6.14 8.00 22.78
CA LYS A 621 -6.44 8.37 24.17
C LYS A 621 -7.05 9.76 24.28
N ARG A 622 -6.57 10.68 23.47
CA ARG A 622 -7.01 12.09 23.47
C ARG A 622 -6.65 12.74 22.14
N LEU A 623 -7.51 13.58 21.65
CA LEU A 623 -7.28 14.51 20.55
C LEU A 623 -7.08 15.95 21.07
N ALA A 624 -7.25 16.95 20.23
CA ALA A 624 -7.25 18.35 20.63
C ALA A 624 -8.49 18.68 21.46
N SER A 625 -8.38 19.70 22.33
CA SER A 625 -9.54 20.17 23.13
C SER A 625 -10.70 20.52 22.20
N GLY A 626 -11.88 19.98 22.50
CA GLY A 626 -13.10 20.18 21.71
C GLY A 626 -13.21 19.34 20.44
N ILE A 627 -12.20 18.55 20.10
CA ILE A 627 -12.19 17.67 18.94
C ILE A 627 -12.32 16.22 19.41
N LYS A 628 -13.38 15.55 19.00
CA LYS A 628 -13.64 14.13 19.32
C LYS A 628 -13.21 13.17 18.23
N GLU A 629 -13.08 13.66 17.00
CA GLU A 629 -12.66 12.88 15.84
C GLU A 629 -11.74 13.69 14.93
N PHE A 630 -10.82 12.99 14.27
CA PHE A 630 -9.90 13.55 13.27
C PHE A 630 -9.94 12.65 12.03
N GLU A 631 -10.41 13.22 10.91
CA GLU A 631 -10.49 12.51 9.63
C GLU A 631 -9.09 12.21 9.08
N LEU A 632 -8.89 10.96 8.65
CA LEU A 632 -7.65 10.47 8.03
C LEU A 632 -7.81 10.39 6.51
N GLU A 633 -8.94 9.87 6.04
CA GLU A 633 -9.29 9.75 4.62
C GLU A 633 -10.82 9.57 4.51
N SER A 634 -11.39 9.98 3.39
CA SER A 634 -12.82 9.86 3.10
C SER A 634 -13.07 8.96 1.89
N ALA A 635 -14.19 8.24 1.91
CA ALA A 635 -14.75 7.64 0.71
C ALA A 635 -15.49 8.70 -0.10
N ARG A 636 -15.51 8.52 -1.42
CA ARG A 636 -16.24 9.41 -2.30
C ARG A 636 -17.73 9.06 -2.34
N TRP A 637 -18.59 10.06 -2.68
CA TRP A 637 -20.03 9.94 -2.93
C TRP A 637 -20.93 9.67 -1.73
N ILE A 638 -20.40 9.21 -0.63
CA ILE A 638 -21.12 8.91 0.61
C ILE A 638 -20.30 9.39 1.81
N ASN A 639 -20.97 9.78 2.87
CA ASN A 639 -20.32 10.28 4.07
C ASN A 639 -19.73 9.10 4.92
N VAL A 640 -18.71 8.45 4.36
CA VAL A 640 -17.91 7.40 4.99
C VAL A 640 -16.48 7.88 5.10
N LYS A 641 -15.88 7.72 6.25
CA LYS A 641 -14.49 8.13 6.50
C LYS A 641 -13.76 7.18 7.43
N VAL A 642 -12.46 7.12 7.26
CA VAL A 642 -11.55 6.53 8.24
C VAL A 642 -11.05 7.67 9.13
N ALA A 643 -11.15 7.50 10.44
CA ALA A 643 -10.84 8.56 11.40
C ALA A 643 -10.11 8.03 12.64
N ALA A 644 -9.39 8.94 13.31
CA ALA A 644 -8.98 8.79 14.69
C ALA A 644 -10.09 9.35 15.57
N VAL A 645 -10.72 8.51 16.40
CA VAL A 645 -11.82 8.87 17.30
C VAL A 645 -11.35 8.73 18.75
N GLU A 646 -11.57 9.75 19.57
CA GLU A 646 -11.14 9.72 20.96
C GLU A 646 -11.84 8.58 21.72
N GLY A 647 -11.05 7.76 22.40
CA GLY A 647 -11.51 6.58 23.13
C GLY A 647 -11.57 5.29 22.28
N GLU A 648 -11.51 5.39 20.95
CA GLU A 648 -11.56 4.25 20.01
C GLU A 648 -10.19 3.83 19.51
N ASN A 649 -10.15 2.73 18.77
CA ASN A 649 -8.96 2.34 18.05
C ASN A 649 -8.71 3.28 16.86
N TYR A 650 -7.45 3.56 16.60
CA TYR A 650 -7.06 4.35 15.43
C TYR A 650 -7.49 3.63 14.14
N GLY A 651 -7.98 4.41 13.16
CA GLY A 651 -8.47 3.86 11.91
C GLY A 651 -9.92 3.36 11.98
N SER A 652 -10.74 3.95 12.86
CA SER A 652 -12.19 3.67 12.92
C SER A 652 -12.88 4.09 11.63
N ILE A 653 -13.72 3.22 11.10
CA ILE A 653 -14.57 3.50 9.93
C ILE A 653 -15.89 4.08 10.46
N LEU A 654 -16.19 5.32 10.05
CA LEU A 654 -17.39 6.05 10.45
C LEU A 654 -18.35 6.16 9.26
N GLY A 655 -19.63 6.03 9.56
CA GLY A 655 -20.74 6.20 8.62
C GLY A 655 -22.06 6.31 9.35
N LYS A 656 -23.16 6.57 8.63
CA LYS A 656 -24.49 6.50 9.17
C LYS A 656 -24.90 5.03 9.36
N ASP A 657 -25.45 4.70 10.54
CA ASP A 657 -26.01 3.38 10.83
C ASP A 657 -27.54 3.38 10.58
N PHE A 658 -28.14 2.21 10.50
CA PHE A 658 -29.58 2.09 10.57
C PHE A 658 -30.10 2.62 11.92
N LEU A 659 -31.18 3.38 11.88
CA LEU A 659 -31.88 3.77 13.10
C LEU A 659 -32.61 2.55 13.65
N ARG A 660 -32.40 2.28 14.94
CA ARG A 660 -32.95 1.10 15.61
C ARG A 660 -33.74 1.51 16.86
N ASN A 661 -34.77 0.71 17.18
CA ASN A 661 -35.47 0.81 18.47
C ASN A 661 -34.65 0.16 19.60
N ASP A 662 -35.16 0.24 20.85
CA ASP A 662 -34.51 -0.35 22.02
C ASP A 662 -34.33 -1.87 21.97
N ALA A 663 -35.13 -2.55 21.16
CA ALA A 663 -35.01 -3.99 20.89
C ALA A 663 -34.00 -4.33 19.79
N GLY A 664 -33.32 -3.32 19.21
CA GLY A 664 -32.31 -3.50 18.15
C GLY A 664 -32.88 -3.67 16.74
N GLN A 665 -34.21 -3.56 16.55
CA GLN A 665 -34.90 -3.72 15.26
C GLN A 665 -34.74 -2.43 14.44
N ILE A 666 -34.55 -2.56 13.11
CA ILE A 666 -34.42 -1.41 12.18
C ILE A 666 -35.78 -0.70 12.11
N ILE A 667 -35.75 0.65 12.27
CA ILE A 667 -36.92 1.50 12.11
C ILE A 667 -37.12 1.83 10.64
N VAL A 668 -38.28 1.53 10.13
CA VAL A 668 -38.70 1.75 8.73
C VAL A 668 -39.68 2.91 8.67
N ASP A 669 -39.57 3.74 7.65
CA ASP A 669 -40.53 4.83 7.42
C ASP A 669 -41.85 4.27 6.90
N ALA A 670 -42.97 4.57 7.59
CA ALA A 670 -44.29 4.05 7.27
C ALA A 670 -44.77 4.47 5.87
N SER A 671 -44.36 5.65 5.40
CA SER A 671 -44.84 6.19 4.11
C SER A 671 -44.10 5.61 2.93
N THR A 672 -42.76 5.37 3.05
CA THR A 672 -41.93 4.87 1.97
C THR A 672 -41.63 3.38 2.05
N GLY A 673 -41.69 2.76 3.24
CA GLY A 673 -41.22 1.39 3.48
C GLY A 673 -39.69 1.27 3.50
N LEU A 674 -38.94 2.37 3.49
CA LEU A 674 -37.49 2.39 3.48
C LEU A 674 -36.90 2.55 4.89
N PRO A 675 -35.72 1.97 5.18
CA PRO A 675 -35.13 2.07 6.51
C PRO A 675 -34.64 3.49 6.79
N LYS A 676 -34.85 3.94 8.04
CA LYS A 676 -34.28 5.20 8.54
C LYS A 676 -32.83 5.00 8.98
N VAL A 677 -32.04 6.07 8.88
CA VAL A 677 -30.64 6.09 9.30
C VAL A 677 -30.40 7.12 10.39
N THR A 678 -29.31 6.97 11.12
CA THR A 678 -28.88 7.94 12.15
C THR A 678 -28.53 9.28 11.52
N GLU A 679 -28.75 10.37 12.26
CA GLU A 679 -28.31 11.70 11.85
C GLU A 679 -26.79 11.82 11.93
N ASP A 680 -26.23 11.39 13.07
CA ASP A 680 -24.78 11.40 13.34
C ASP A 680 -24.09 10.15 12.78
N LEU A 681 -22.78 10.32 12.49
CA LEU A 681 -21.92 9.21 12.13
C LEU A 681 -21.62 8.33 13.35
N ARG A 682 -21.60 7.02 13.14
CA ARG A 682 -21.26 6.01 14.14
C ARG A 682 -19.98 5.28 13.74
N VAL A 683 -19.28 4.72 14.72
CA VAL A 683 -18.18 3.78 14.46
C VAL A 683 -18.79 2.45 14.02
N LEU A 684 -18.57 2.06 12.76
CA LEU A 684 -19.13 0.89 12.13
C LEU A 684 -18.12 -0.26 11.96
N GLY A 685 -16.83 0.06 12.07
CA GLY A 685 -15.75 -0.90 11.92
C GLY A 685 -14.38 -0.27 12.19
N ASN A 686 -13.31 -1.02 11.96
CA ASN A 686 -11.95 -0.55 12.11
C ASN A 686 -11.02 -1.12 11.01
N ALA A 687 -10.28 -0.25 10.34
CA ALA A 687 -9.38 -0.59 9.23
C ALA A 687 -8.10 -1.34 9.67
N THR A 688 -7.84 -1.45 10.98
CA THR A 688 -6.61 -2.05 11.50
C THR A 688 -6.80 -3.51 11.93
N TRP A 689 -5.81 -4.35 11.64
CA TRP A 689 -5.83 -5.77 11.98
C TRP A 689 -5.76 -6.01 13.48
N LYS A 690 -6.66 -6.83 14.03
CA LYS A 690 -6.60 -7.27 15.44
C LYS A 690 -5.38 -8.12 15.70
N TRP A 691 -5.02 -9.00 14.76
CA TRP A 691 -3.77 -9.76 14.78
C TRP A 691 -3.34 -10.19 13.38
N THR A 692 -2.04 -10.45 13.23
CA THR A 692 -1.45 -10.95 12.00
C THR A 692 -0.53 -12.12 12.30
N GLY A 693 -0.40 -13.06 11.37
CA GLY A 693 0.47 -14.22 11.51
C GLY A 693 1.05 -14.66 10.16
N GLY A 694 2.14 -15.39 10.23
CA GLY A 694 2.76 -15.99 9.06
C GLY A 694 3.34 -17.36 9.40
N ILE A 695 3.26 -18.27 8.44
CA ILE A 695 3.86 -19.61 8.55
C ILE A 695 4.75 -19.79 7.34
N THR A 696 6.01 -20.14 7.59
CA THR A 696 6.96 -20.56 6.53
C THR A 696 7.39 -21.98 6.84
N THR A 697 7.20 -22.89 5.90
CA THR A 697 7.63 -24.27 5.98
C THR A 697 8.60 -24.60 4.88
N ASN A 698 9.74 -25.24 5.23
CA ASN A 698 10.75 -25.68 4.28
C ASN A 698 11.04 -27.15 4.52
N LEU A 699 10.79 -27.97 3.51
CA LEU A 699 11.09 -29.40 3.48
C LEU A 699 12.25 -29.62 2.51
N THR A 700 13.31 -30.24 2.98
CA THR A 700 14.45 -30.56 2.13
C THR A 700 14.72 -32.08 2.19
N TYR A 701 14.66 -32.71 1.03
CA TYR A 701 15.04 -34.10 0.87
C TYR A 701 16.17 -34.22 -0.16
N ARG A 702 17.39 -34.48 0.31
CA ARG A 702 18.62 -34.49 -0.51
C ARG A 702 18.76 -33.19 -1.32
N ASP A 703 18.61 -33.26 -2.64
CA ASP A 703 18.79 -32.15 -3.57
C ASP A 703 17.45 -31.47 -3.94
N ILE A 704 16.33 -31.90 -3.37
CA ILE A 704 15.00 -31.34 -3.59
C ILE A 704 14.59 -30.53 -2.36
N SER A 705 14.09 -29.32 -2.58
CA SER A 705 13.51 -28.52 -1.52
C SER A 705 12.12 -27.97 -1.90
N LEU A 706 11.19 -28.07 -0.98
CA LEU A 706 9.85 -27.50 -1.07
C LEU A 706 9.68 -26.44 0.01
N SER A 707 9.38 -25.21 -0.39
CA SER A 707 9.06 -24.09 0.52
C SER A 707 7.64 -23.64 0.30
N ALA A 708 6.91 -23.32 1.39
CA ALA A 708 5.62 -22.67 1.32
C ALA A 708 5.51 -21.56 2.38
N ILE A 709 4.89 -20.45 1.99
CA ILE A 709 4.66 -19.26 2.83
C ILE A 709 3.17 -18.97 2.90
N PHE A 710 2.65 -18.88 4.12
CA PHE A 710 1.26 -18.54 4.41
C PHE A 710 1.21 -17.20 5.13
N ASP A 711 0.21 -16.40 4.80
CA ASP A 711 -0.07 -15.09 5.40
C ASP A 711 -1.49 -15.08 5.94
N ILE A 712 -1.63 -14.69 7.21
CA ILE A 712 -2.88 -14.70 7.96
C ILE A 712 -3.09 -13.30 8.54
N LYS A 713 -4.24 -12.70 8.28
CA LYS A 713 -4.63 -11.43 8.90
C LYS A 713 -6.09 -11.50 9.32
N VAL A 714 -6.39 -11.01 10.51
CA VAL A 714 -7.71 -11.18 11.12
C VAL A 714 -8.20 -9.90 11.79
N GLY A 715 -9.49 -9.59 11.55
CA GLY A 715 -10.28 -8.64 12.32
C GLY A 715 -10.10 -7.18 11.96
N ALA A 716 -9.63 -6.85 10.76
CA ALA A 716 -9.84 -5.52 10.16
C ALA A 716 -11.14 -5.52 9.39
N ASP A 717 -11.70 -4.32 9.19
CA ASP A 717 -12.87 -4.09 8.34
C ASP A 717 -12.48 -3.28 7.11
N VAL A 718 -13.21 -3.45 6.01
CA VAL A 718 -13.06 -2.68 4.77
C VAL A 718 -14.43 -2.23 4.26
N TYR A 719 -14.55 -0.95 3.95
CA TYR A 719 -15.67 -0.42 3.19
C TYR A 719 -15.39 -0.57 1.70
N SER A 720 -16.24 -1.30 0.97
CA SER A 720 -16.12 -1.50 -0.47
C SER A 720 -17.12 -0.63 -1.24
N MET A 721 -16.62 0.44 -1.83
CA MET A 721 -17.38 1.25 -2.79
C MET A 721 -17.69 0.48 -4.06
N SER A 722 -16.87 -0.49 -4.43
CA SER A 722 -17.12 -1.41 -5.54
C SER A 722 -18.34 -2.26 -5.30
N ALA A 723 -18.50 -2.83 -4.09
CA ALA A 723 -19.69 -3.55 -3.70
C ALA A 723 -20.93 -2.63 -3.72
N ARG A 724 -20.84 -1.43 -3.09
CA ARG A 724 -21.92 -0.44 -3.14
C ARG A 724 -22.38 -0.17 -4.56
N SER A 725 -21.45 0.06 -5.50
CA SER A 725 -21.78 0.30 -6.91
C SER A 725 -22.47 -0.90 -7.56
N SER A 726 -22.08 -2.14 -7.23
CA SER A 726 -22.71 -3.36 -7.72
C SER A 726 -24.16 -3.49 -7.27
N TYR A 727 -24.44 -3.16 -6.00
CA TYR A 727 -25.80 -3.15 -5.47
C TYR A 727 -26.66 -2.05 -6.10
N MET A 728 -26.13 -0.82 -6.16
CA MET A 728 -26.84 0.32 -6.73
C MET A 728 -27.22 0.10 -8.20
N THR A 729 -26.40 -0.63 -8.95
CA THR A 729 -26.64 -0.94 -10.36
C THR A 729 -27.44 -2.24 -10.58
N GLY A 730 -27.84 -2.94 -9.52
CA GLY A 730 -28.61 -4.18 -9.63
C GLY A 730 -27.81 -5.40 -10.11
N LYS A 731 -26.47 -5.32 -10.02
CA LYS A 731 -25.58 -6.39 -10.50
C LYS A 731 -25.32 -7.47 -9.47
N ASP A 732 -25.42 -7.15 -8.18
CA ASP A 732 -25.17 -8.10 -7.10
C ASP A 732 -26.33 -9.08 -6.94
N LYS A 733 -26.03 -10.33 -6.54
CA LYS A 733 -27.03 -11.38 -6.28
C LYS A 733 -28.05 -11.00 -5.22
N ALA A 734 -27.64 -10.25 -4.19
CA ALA A 734 -28.55 -9.82 -3.13
C ALA A 734 -29.68 -8.92 -3.67
N THR A 735 -29.46 -8.27 -4.81
CA THR A 735 -30.46 -7.40 -5.43
C THR A 735 -31.62 -8.17 -6.11
N LEU A 736 -31.55 -9.49 -6.16
CA LEU A 736 -32.63 -10.33 -6.74
C LEU A 736 -33.87 -10.39 -5.84
N ALA A 737 -33.74 -10.23 -4.54
CA ALA A 737 -34.82 -10.35 -3.58
C ALA A 737 -35.94 -9.35 -3.88
N GLY A 738 -37.17 -9.86 -4.04
CA GLY A 738 -38.38 -9.08 -4.28
C GLY A 738 -38.60 -8.61 -5.73
N ARG A 739 -37.62 -8.78 -6.66
CA ARG A 739 -37.77 -8.26 -8.03
C ARG A 739 -38.94 -8.86 -8.80
N ASP A 740 -39.10 -10.18 -8.77
CA ASP A 740 -40.20 -10.86 -9.48
C ASP A 740 -41.56 -10.32 -9.02
N GLY A 741 -41.76 -10.31 -7.70
CA GLY A 741 -43.02 -9.83 -7.14
C GLY A 741 -43.30 -8.35 -7.44
N TRP A 742 -42.25 -7.50 -7.43
CA TRP A 742 -42.39 -6.08 -7.77
C TRP A 742 -42.75 -5.88 -9.23
N TYR A 743 -42.09 -6.56 -10.15
CA TYR A 743 -42.34 -6.41 -11.58
C TYR A 743 -43.70 -6.97 -11.99
N GLU A 744 -44.13 -8.07 -11.36
CA GLU A 744 -45.49 -8.62 -11.53
C GLU A 744 -46.55 -7.62 -11.02
N SER A 745 -46.30 -7.00 -9.85
CA SER A 745 -47.18 -5.97 -9.29
C SER A 745 -47.28 -4.73 -10.20
N GLU A 746 -46.17 -4.29 -10.77
CA GLU A 746 -46.14 -3.18 -11.72
C GLU A 746 -46.84 -3.47 -13.03
N GLU A 747 -46.75 -4.70 -13.50
CA GLU A 747 -47.50 -5.14 -14.67
C GLU A 747 -49.03 -5.13 -14.41
N GLN A 748 -49.46 -5.64 -13.25
CA GLN A 748 -50.86 -5.57 -12.82
C GLN A 748 -51.36 -4.13 -12.73
N ARG A 749 -50.55 -3.21 -12.16
CA ARG A 749 -50.87 -1.78 -12.06
C ARG A 749 -51.11 -1.14 -13.43
N LEU A 750 -50.25 -1.43 -14.40
CA LEU A 750 -50.35 -0.87 -15.75
C LEU A 750 -51.56 -1.41 -16.49
N GLN A 751 -51.84 -2.72 -16.36
CA GLN A 751 -53.03 -3.35 -16.96
C GLN A 751 -54.31 -2.74 -16.37
N ALA A 752 -54.31 -2.41 -15.09
CA ALA A 752 -55.43 -1.76 -14.41
C ALA A 752 -55.54 -0.25 -14.73
N GLY A 753 -54.53 0.37 -15.36
CA GLY A 753 -54.49 1.80 -15.68
C GLY A 753 -54.40 2.71 -14.44
N VAL A 754 -53.91 2.19 -13.30
CA VAL A 754 -53.80 2.94 -12.03
C VAL A 754 -52.50 3.69 -11.95
N LYS A 755 -52.53 4.94 -11.46
CA LYS A 755 -51.33 5.72 -11.19
C LYS A 755 -50.55 5.11 -10.05
N GLU A 756 -49.20 5.21 -10.12
CA GLU A 756 -48.32 4.68 -9.07
C GLU A 756 -48.68 5.20 -7.67
N SER A 757 -49.01 6.49 -7.53
CA SER A 757 -49.39 7.09 -6.24
C SER A 757 -50.66 6.48 -5.61
N ASN A 758 -51.49 5.77 -6.40
CA ASN A 758 -52.78 5.18 -5.97
C ASN A 758 -52.76 3.65 -6.01
N TRP A 759 -51.56 3.05 -6.25
CA TRP A 759 -51.38 1.60 -6.31
C TRP A 759 -50.76 1.08 -5.03
N GLU A 760 -51.38 0.08 -4.43
CA GLU A 760 -50.79 -0.70 -3.36
C GLU A 760 -50.13 -1.94 -3.96
N ALA A 761 -48.81 -2.00 -3.87
CA ALA A 761 -48.03 -3.07 -4.47
C ALA A 761 -48.42 -4.44 -3.87
N THR A 762 -48.60 -5.42 -4.74
CA THR A 762 -49.01 -6.80 -4.36
C THR A 762 -47.79 -7.70 -4.14
N GLY A 763 -46.59 -7.23 -4.46
CA GLY A 763 -45.29 -7.92 -4.30
C GLY A 763 -44.15 -6.94 -4.37
N GLY A 764 -42.99 -7.34 -3.90
CA GLY A 764 -41.80 -6.50 -3.89
C GLY A 764 -40.81 -6.90 -2.79
N TYR A 765 -39.88 -6.01 -2.46
CA TYR A 765 -38.99 -6.21 -1.34
C TYR A 765 -39.61 -5.69 -0.04
N VAL A 766 -39.58 -6.47 1.03
CA VAL A 766 -40.03 -6.03 2.35
C VAL A 766 -38.80 -5.86 3.23
N VAL A 767 -38.58 -4.64 3.72
CA VAL A 767 -37.48 -4.36 4.64
C VAL A 767 -37.74 -5.00 5.98
N GLU A 768 -36.88 -5.88 6.44
CA GLU A 768 -36.96 -6.49 7.77
C GLU A 768 -36.76 -5.40 8.84
N GLY A 769 -37.82 -5.10 9.59
CA GLY A 769 -37.80 -4.03 10.58
C GLY A 769 -39.20 -3.71 11.09
N VAL A 770 -39.33 -2.59 11.80
CA VAL A 770 -40.56 -2.12 12.44
C VAL A 770 -40.90 -0.70 12.04
N VAL A 771 -42.19 -0.42 12.01
CA VAL A 771 -42.72 0.93 11.80
C VAL A 771 -43.17 1.50 13.15
N GLU A 772 -42.78 2.73 13.44
CA GLU A 772 -43.22 3.45 14.63
C GLU A 772 -44.67 3.94 14.42
N MET A 773 -45.55 3.58 15.33
CA MET A 773 -46.95 3.94 15.31
C MET A 773 -47.19 5.28 16.01
N PRO A 774 -48.29 6.02 15.75
CA PRO A 774 -48.59 7.30 16.38
C PRO A 774 -48.67 7.28 17.91
N ASP A 775 -48.86 6.13 18.51
CA ASP A 775 -48.90 5.93 19.96
C ASP A 775 -47.51 5.59 20.56
N GLY A 776 -46.48 5.60 19.75
CA GLY A 776 -45.11 5.26 20.13
C GLY A 776 -44.80 3.76 20.20
N SER A 777 -45.77 2.90 19.89
CA SER A 777 -45.54 1.44 19.74
C SER A 777 -44.89 1.10 18.40
N PHE A 778 -44.38 -0.13 18.27
CA PHE A 778 -43.75 -0.60 17.05
C PHE A 778 -44.51 -1.79 16.50
N ALA A 779 -44.79 -1.75 15.18
CA ALA A 779 -45.39 -2.86 14.44
C ALA A 779 -44.44 -3.38 13.36
N GLU A 780 -44.55 -4.66 13.03
CA GLU A 780 -43.75 -5.27 11.93
C GLU A 780 -44.01 -4.55 10.60
N ASN A 781 -42.98 -4.23 9.87
CA ASN A 781 -43.10 -3.70 8.51
C ASN A 781 -43.57 -4.76 7.54
N LYS A 782 -44.62 -4.46 6.76
CA LYS A 782 -45.18 -5.32 5.73
C LYS A 782 -45.27 -4.64 4.36
N LYS A 783 -44.74 -3.42 4.27
CA LYS A 783 -44.83 -2.63 3.05
C LYS A 783 -43.84 -3.14 1.99
N PHE A 784 -44.37 -3.40 0.80
CA PHE A 784 -43.55 -3.71 -0.36
C PHE A 784 -42.93 -2.43 -0.92
N VAL A 785 -41.65 -2.54 -1.30
CA VAL A 785 -40.88 -1.46 -1.96
C VAL A 785 -40.21 -2.01 -3.23
N ASP A 786 -40.00 -1.11 -4.20
CA ASP A 786 -39.21 -1.42 -5.38
C ASP A 786 -37.75 -1.78 -4.95
N PRO A 787 -37.27 -2.97 -5.28
CA PRO A 787 -35.89 -3.35 -5.02
C PRO A 787 -34.85 -2.38 -5.59
N GLU A 788 -35.08 -1.75 -6.73
CA GLU A 788 -34.21 -0.74 -7.34
C GLU A 788 -34.15 0.52 -6.45
N VAL A 789 -35.30 0.99 -5.99
CA VAL A 789 -35.43 2.13 -5.08
C VAL A 789 -34.78 1.83 -3.74
N TYR A 790 -35.02 0.64 -3.18
CA TYR A 790 -34.43 0.19 -1.92
C TYR A 790 -32.90 0.20 -1.98
N TRP A 791 -32.29 -0.47 -2.96
CA TRP A 791 -30.84 -0.59 -3.02
C TRP A 791 -30.14 0.73 -3.36
N LYS A 792 -30.77 1.60 -4.17
CA LYS A 792 -30.28 2.95 -4.39
C LYS A 792 -30.33 3.79 -3.10
N HIS A 793 -31.45 3.71 -2.36
CA HIS A 793 -31.57 4.38 -1.07
C HIS A 793 -30.52 3.90 -0.09
N ILE A 794 -30.33 2.59 0.07
CA ILE A 794 -29.30 2.01 0.94
C ILE A 794 -27.91 2.52 0.52
N ALA A 795 -27.59 2.43 -0.75
CA ALA A 795 -26.30 2.88 -1.28
C ALA A 795 -25.98 4.37 -1.00
N ASP A 796 -27.02 5.21 -0.95
CA ASP A 796 -26.87 6.65 -0.71
C ASP A 796 -26.93 7.04 0.78
N GLN A 797 -27.57 6.25 1.62
CA GLN A 797 -27.84 6.61 3.01
C GLN A 797 -26.90 5.96 4.01
N THR A 798 -26.49 4.70 3.81
CA THR A 798 -25.69 3.96 4.81
C THR A 798 -24.64 3.05 4.17
N PRO A 799 -23.40 3.01 4.73
CA PRO A 799 -22.37 2.09 4.27
C PRO A 799 -22.47 0.68 4.90
N VAL A 800 -23.37 0.46 5.87
CA VAL A 800 -23.39 -0.76 6.70
C VAL A 800 -23.36 -2.06 5.87
N PRO A 801 -24.14 -2.24 4.79
CA PRO A 801 -24.11 -3.47 4.00
C PRO A 801 -22.82 -3.65 3.18
N PHE A 802 -21.98 -2.63 3.08
CA PHE A 802 -20.76 -2.60 2.25
C PHE A 802 -19.46 -2.56 3.09
N ILE A 803 -19.61 -2.69 4.42
CA ILE A 803 -18.50 -2.88 5.35
C ILE A 803 -18.36 -4.37 5.64
N TYR A 804 -17.21 -4.93 5.29
CA TYR A 804 -16.93 -6.37 5.40
C TYR A 804 -15.77 -6.61 6.36
N ASP A 805 -15.86 -7.70 7.13
CA ASP A 805 -14.68 -8.28 7.78
C ASP A 805 -13.67 -8.68 6.71
N ASN A 806 -12.49 -8.11 6.79
CA ASN A 806 -11.42 -8.27 5.82
C ASN A 806 -10.46 -9.43 6.14
N SER A 807 -10.83 -10.32 7.07
CA SER A 807 -10.01 -11.45 7.50
C SER A 807 -9.71 -12.42 6.36
N TYR A 808 -8.47 -12.93 6.34
CA TYR A 808 -8.05 -13.88 5.31
C TYR A 808 -6.91 -14.81 5.73
N VAL A 809 -6.77 -15.91 4.97
CA VAL A 809 -5.62 -16.80 4.92
C VAL A 809 -5.20 -16.98 3.47
N LYS A 810 -3.97 -16.56 3.12
CA LYS A 810 -3.39 -16.66 1.77
C LYS A 810 -2.16 -17.53 1.73
N VAL A 811 -2.00 -18.28 0.64
CA VAL A 811 -0.71 -18.83 0.26
C VAL A 811 0.05 -17.77 -0.55
N ARG A 812 1.16 -17.27 0.00
CA ARG A 812 1.95 -16.22 -0.68
C ARG A 812 2.92 -16.78 -1.70
N GLU A 813 3.56 -17.88 -1.37
CA GLU A 813 4.52 -18.51 -2.28
C GLU A 813 4.60 -20.02 -2.03
N ILE A 814 4.76 -20.78 -3.11
CA ILE A 814 5.20 -22.18 -3.10
C ILE A 814 6.38 -22.26 -4.06
N THR A 815 7.51 -22.78 -3.58
CA THR A 815 8.69 -22.98 -4.40
C THR A 815 9.15 -24.44 -4.29
N LEU A 816 9.25 -25.12 -5.43
CA LEU A 816 9.85 -26.44 -5.54
C LEU A 816 11.17 -26.30 -6.30
N ALA A 817 12.28 -26.54 -5.62
CA ALA A 817 13.62 -26.40 -6.20
C ALA A 817 14.35 -27.74 -6.25
N TYR A 818 15.11 -27.95 -7.33
CA TYR A 818 15.98 -29.08 -7.52
C TYR A 818 17.40 -28.61 -7.88
N ARG A 819 18.37 -29.00 -7.07
CA ARG A 819 19.79 -28.81 -7.36
C ARG A 819 20.29 -30.01 -8.16
N LEU A 820 20.80 -29.74 -9.35
CA LEU A 820 21.34 -30.82 -10.19
C LEU A 820 22.59 -31.43 -9.53
N PRO A 821 22.67 -32.77 -9.43
CA PRO A 821 23.85 -33.46 -8.92
C PRO A 821 25.09 -33.12 -9.76
N LYS A 822 26.24 -32.97 -9.10
CA LYS A 822 27.52 -32.63 -9.78
C LYS A 822 27.88 -33.57 -10.95
N ARG A 823 27.46 -34.83 -10.88
CA ARG A 823 27.67 -35.82 -11.93
C ARG A 823 26.92 -35.51 -13.25
N TRP A 824 25.88 -34.68 -13.21
CA TRP A 824 25.07 -34.32 -14.38
C TRP A 824 25.50 -33.00 -15.01
N ILE A 825 26.24 -32.18 -14.27
CA ILE A 825 26.75 -30.89 -14.75
C ILE A 825 28.18 -31.02 -15.22
N SER A 826 28.56 -30.29 -16.28
CA SER A 826 29.92 -30.29 -16.80
C SER A 826 30.90 -29.73 -15.77
N LYS A 827 32.20 -29.95 -15.96
CA LYS A 827 33.25 -29.35 -15.10
C LYS A 827 33.26 -27.81 -15.17
N VAL A 828 32.58 -27.24 -16.13
CA VAL A 828 32.45 -25.77 -16.31
C VAL A 828 31.50 -25.15 -15.26
N PHE A 829 30.49 -25.92 -14.82
CA PHE A 829 29.50 -25.39 -13.85
C PHE A 829 29.80 -25.86 -12.42
N ASP A 830 29.78 -24.95 -11.49
CA ASP A 830 29.89 -25.25 -10.07
C ASP A 830 28.58 -25.77 -9.47
N ALA A 831 27.48 -25.13 -9.86
CA ALA A 831 26.13 -25.49 -9.46
C ALA A 831 25.10 -25.05 -10.50
N VAL A 832 24.09 -25.90 -10.67
CA VAL A 832 22.89 -25.60 -11.45
C VAL A 832 21.69 -25.95 -10.60
N SER A 833 20.74 -25.03 -10.47
CA SER A 833 19.45 -25.28 -9.85
C SER A 833 18.31 -24.81 -10.72
N VAL A 834 17.21 -25.58 -10.71
CA VAL A 834 15.97 -25.26 -11.38
C VAL A 834 14.87 -25.24 -10.34
N SER A 835 14.01 -24.22 -10.39
CA SER A 835 12.89 -24.11 -9.46
C SER A 835 11.60 -23.79 -10.20
N PHE A 836 10.51 -24.40 -9.75
CA PHE A 836 9.15 -23.94 -10.02
C PHE A 836 8.71 -23.01 -8.90
N VAL A 837 8.16 -21.86 -9.25
CA VAL A 837 7.71 -20.83 -8.29
C VAL A 837 6.25 -20.48 -8.60
N ALA A 838 5.40 -20.59 -7.59
CA ALA A 838 4.02 -20.11 -7.64
C ALA A 838 3.85 -19.01 -6.59
N ARG A 839 3.42 -17.81 -7.00
CA ARG A 839 3.16 -16.68 -6.08
C ARG A 839 1.69 -16.35 -6.04
N ASN A 840 1.17 -16.12 -4.83
CA ASN A 840 -0.26 -15.93 -4.57
C ASN A 840 -1.13 -16.98 -5.32
N PRO A 841 -0.81 -18.28 -5.28
CA PRO A 841 -1.49 -19.26 -6.12
C PRO A 841 -2.99 -19.33 -5.84
N PHE A 842 -3.40 -19.16 -4.56
CA PHE A 842 -4.79 -19.16 -4.13
C PHE A 842 -4.95 -18.52 -2.75
N ILE A 843 -6.18 -18.09 -2.47
CA ILE A 843 -6.66 -17.65 -1.15
C ILE A 843 -7.39 -18.85 -0.53
N ILE A 844 -6.93 -19.28 0.66
CA ILE A 844 -7.55 -20.40 1.38
C ILE A 844 -8.87 -19.96 1.98
N TYR A 845 -8.90 -18.74 2.53
CA TYR A 845 -10.06 -18.18 3.21
C TYR A 845 -10.06 -16.66 3.07
N LYS A 846 -11.22 -16.07 2.82
CA LYS A 846 -11.50 -14.63 2.90
C LYS A 846 -12.98 -14.40 3.20
N ASN A 847 -13.31 -13.34 3.92
CA ASN A 847 -14.69 -12.92 4.16
C ASN A 847 -15.17 -11.87 3.16
N VAL A 848 -14.32 -10.96 2.73
CA VAL A 848 -14.72 -9.92 1.78
C VAL A 848 -15.01 -10.54 0.41
N PRO A 849 -16.19 -10.31 -0.19
CA PRO A 849 -16.54 -10.86 -1.51
C PRO A 849 -15.79 -10.13 -2.62
N ASN A 850 -15.72 -10.73 -3.82
CA ASN A 850 -15.32 -10.15 -5.10
C ASN A 850 -13.90 -9.58 -5.18
N ILE A 851 -13.45 -8.79 -4.21
CA ILE A 851 -12.15 -8.12 -4.19
C ILE A 851 -11.09 -8.91 -3.42
N ASP A 852 -9.84 -8.50 -3.57
CA ASP A 852 -8.75 -9.02 -2.75
C ASP A 852 -8.75 -8.31 -1.38
N PRO A 853 -8.60 -9.03 -0.25
CA PRO A 853 -8.52 -8.42 1.08
C PRO A 853 -7.38 -7.41 1.28
N ASP A 854 -6.35 -7.43 0.42
CA ASP A 854 -5.28 -6.42 0.45
C ASP A 854 -5.64 -5.15 -0.34
N SER A 855 -6.83 -5.07 -0.96
CA SER A 855 -7.29 -3.91 -1.73
C SER A 855 -7.62 -2.73 -0.82
N ASN A 856 -7.02 -1.58 -1.10
CA ASN A 856 -7.22 -0.31 -0.41
C ASN A 856 -6.94 0.86 -1.37
N TYR A 857 -7.35 2.08 -1.03
CA TYR A 857 -6.95 3.27 -1.80
C TYR A 857 -5.42 3.43 -1.84
N ASN A 858 -4.80 3.30 -0.68
CA ASN A 858 -3.35 3.39 -0.50
C ASN A 858 -2.91 2.64 0.77
N ASN A 859 -1.60 2.59 1.03
CA ASN A 859 -1.03 1.95 2.21
C ASN A 859 -0.93 2.88 3.45
N GLY A 860 -1.47 4.08 3.37
CA GLY A 860 -1.50 5.10 4.43
C GLY A 860 -2.89 5.30 5.02
N SER A 861 -3.35 6.54 5.03
CA SER A 861 -4.63 6.95 5.62
C SER A 861 -5.86 6.33 4.96
N GLY A 862 -5.74 5.92 3.69
CA GLY A 862 -6.81 5.28 2.91
C GLY A 862 -6.95 3.77 3.12
N MET A 863 -6.28 3.17 4.12
CA MET A 863 -6.54 1.79 4.51
C MET A 863 -7.98 1.63 5.00
N GLY A 864 -8.61 0.51 4.63
CA GLY A 864 -10.01 0.24 4.96
C GLY A 864 -11.03 0.87 4.00
N LEU A 865 -10.58 1.58 2.96
CA LEU A 865 -11.43 2.09 1.88
C LEU A 865 -11.01 1.45 0.55
N GLU A 866 -11.98 0.94 -0.21
CA GLU A 866 -11.75 0.28 -1.51
C GLU A 866 -12.71 0.83 -2.57
N TYR A 867 -12.21 1.07 -3.80
CA TYR A 867 -13.00 1.37 -4.97
C TYR A 867 -12.28 1.05 -6.28
N GLY A 868 -12.94 0.30 -7.16
CA GLY A 868 -12.43 0.00 -8.49
C GLY A 868 -11.07 -0.70 -8.48
N SER A 869 -10.84 -1.56 -7.48
CA SER A 869 -9.57 -2.25 -7.33
C SER A 869 -9.32 -3.20 -8.50
N LEU A 870 -8.09 -3.17 -9.01
CA LEU A 870 -7.65 -4.17 -9.97
C LEU A 870 -7.64 -5.55 -9.32
N PRO A 871 -7.95 -6.63 -10.07
CA PRO A 871 -7.84 -7.97 -9.53
C PRO A 871 -6.39 -8.26 -9.14
N SER A 872 -6.20 -8.86 -7.97
CA SER A 872 -4.89 -9.35 -7.56
C SER A 872 -4.41 -10.45 -8.51
N ARG A 873 -3.09 -10.70 -8.52
CA ARG A 873 -2.44 -11.59 -9.49
C ARG A 873 -1.93 -12.84 -8.80
N ARG A 874 -2.12 -13.98 -9.44
CA ARG A 874 -1.36 -15.20 -9.19
C ARG A 874 -0.34 -15.40 -10.31
N SER A 875 0.83 -15.88 -9.96
CA SER A 875 1.88 -16.15 -10.94
C SER A 875 2.46 -17.55 -10.78
N TYR A 876 2.81 -18.14 -11.90
CA TYR A 876 3.49 -19.43 -11.98
C TYR A 876 4.69 -19.31 -12.91
N GLY A 877 5.82 -19.83 -12.52
CA GLY A 877 7.01 -19.70 -13.35
C GLY A 877 8.14 -20.60 -12.97
N PHE A 878 9.22 -20.43 -13.71
CA PHE A 878 10.45 -21.19 -13.54
C PHE A 878 11.62 -20.25 -13.32
N ASN A 879 12.52 -20.69 -12.47
CA ASN A 879 13.80 -20.03 -12.25
C ASN A 879 14.93 -21.03 -12.55
N VAL A 880 15.95 -20.56 -13.23
CA VAL A 880 17.19 -21.29 -13.48
C VAL A 880 18.36 -20.46 -12.97
N ASN A 881 19.14 -21.02 -12.04
CA ASN A 881 20.35 -20.38 -11.52
C ASN A 881 21.56 -21.25 -11.86
N VAL A 882 22.57 -20.65 -12.49
CA VAL A 882 23.81 -21.31 -12.94
C VAL A 882 25.01 -20.56 -12.37
N LYS A 883 25.92 -21.31 -11.71
CA LYS A 883 27.18 -20.77 -11.16
C LYS A 883 28.36 -21.43 -11.86
N PHE A 884 29.33 -20.59 -12.27
CA PHE A 884 30.58 -20.96 -12.94
C PHE A 884 31.77 -20.84 -12.01
#